data_6f343d87cdd9fdec313a0cab3efb9d3e
#
_entry.id   6f343d87cdd9fdec313a0cab3efb9d3e
#
_cell.length_a   1.000
_cell.length_b   1.000
_cell.length_c   1.000
_cell.angle_alpha   90.00
_cell.angle_beta   90.00
_cell.angle_gamma   90.00
#
_symmetry.space_group_name_H-M   'P 1'
#
loop_
_entity.id
_entity.type
_entity.pdbx_description
1 polymer ?
#
loop_
_entity_poly.entity_id
_entity_poly.type
_entity_poly.pdbx_seq_one_letter_code
_entity_poly.pdbx_strand_id
1 'polypeptide(L)'
;MNGNLVIVESPAKAGTIQKFLGKDYIVKPSFGHIRDLQDKKLSVDVENGFAPEYVIPADKKKVVSELKKLADDAQTVWLASDEDREGEAISWHLYETLGLKKKDTKRIVFHEITKDAILRAIENPRSIDMNLVDAQQARRVLDRLVGFELSPVLWRKIQPKLSAGRVQSVALRLVVDREREIIGFQREQYYKVDGTFHPENTAAGVKVHATLDRRLHDLDEARQFLEDSKDAKFSIASIDKKDGVRTPAAPFTTSTLQQEAARKLRFPVSLTMRIAQSLYERGLITYMRTDSTNLSSLALGTSKKYIIGAFGEEYSKPRQYKTKSKGAQEAHEAIRPTYIENTEIEGTAQEQKLYNLIWKRTIASQMADAKVLKTDIKIASDKREEKFTVQATQVVFDGFLKVYMESQDDAQEEAEVLLPELHVGDSMTALGFTADCKFTAPPSRYSEATLVKKLEELGIGRPSTYAPTISTLTTGRGYIVKGDKEGEKIPVTCLSMKNGKITESAKTETVGAEKGKLLPQEIGMIVTDYLVKNFHTILGYDFTANVEKDFDKIADGDLVWNKVISDFYSPFHHKVEEVLGDKEYNHVSRELGKDPSDGEMLVAKFGQYGPYIQKGDGEKKQYAHLAPGQLIESITLEEAAKLFLLPKVIGQYNGIDVIATKGRFGPYLKYGEKNVSLPRGTDPLKVTLEDCIAAITESENKTAANTIMAEYKDSDIQIINGRYGPYIKHDGKNFKIPKGTEVSSLTEEKCKEIISTSEPTKRGFKRKTSTK
;
A
#
# COMPACT_ATOMS: atom_id res chain seq x y z
N MET A 1 -39.09 29.58 -9.13
CA MET A 1 -38.31 28.48 -9.73
C MET A 1 -36.88 28.97 -9.79
N ASN A 2 -35.93 28.23 -9.22
CA ASN A 2 -34.53 28.63 -9.26
C ASN A 2 -34.01 28.45 -10.68
N GLY A 3 -33.56 29.51 -11.33
CA GLY A 3 -33.13 29.46 -12.73
C GLY A 3 -31.88 28.64 -13.01
N ASN A 4 -31.10 28.24 -11.99
CA ASN A 4 -29.79 27.62 -12.14
C ASN A 4 -29.72 26.23 -11.45
N LEU A 5 -29.36 25.21 -12.22
CA LEU A 5 -29.02 23.87 -11.71
C LEU A 5 -27.50 23.66 -11.82
N VAL A 6 -26.84 23.35 -10.70
CA VAL A 6 -25.43 22.97 -10.67
C VAL A 6 -25.32 21.48 -10.41
N ILE A 7 -24.65 20.73 -11.28
CA ILE A 7 -24.44 19.29 -11.13
C ILE A 7 -22.98 19.03 -10.78
N VAL A 8 -22.76 18.36 -9.64
CA VAL A 8 -21.44 17.97 -9.12
C VAL A 8 -21.36 16.45 -8.97
N GLU A 9 -20.20 15.90 -8.66
CA GLU A 9 -20.02 14.45 -8.59
C GLU A 9 -20.50 13.81 -7.29
N SER A 10 -20.38 14.53 -6.15
CA SER A 10 -20.64 13.94 -4.85
C SER A 10 -21.59 14.76 -3.97
N PRO A 11 -22.32 14.12 -3.05
CA PRO A 11 -23.18 14.81 -2.08
C PRO A 11 -22.44 15.78 -1.17
N ALA A 12 -21.18 15.48 -0.81
CA ALA A 12 -20.38 16.35 0.03
C ALA A 12 -20.05 17.65 -0.68
N LYS A 13 -19.60 17.60 -1.95
CA LYS A 13 -19.42 18.78 -2.81
C LYS A 13 -20.72 19.57 -2.95
N ALA A 14 -21.84 18.89 -3.21
CA ALA A 14 -23.13 19.56 -3.35
C ALA A 14 -23.47 20.37 -2.11
N GLY A 15 -23.29 19.81 -0.92
CA GLY A 15 -23.52 20.50 0.35
C GLY A 15 -22.61 21.70 0.58
N THR A 16 -21.33 21.59 0.23
CA THR A 16 -20.35 22.68 0.38
C THR A 16 -20.63 23.82 -0.62
N ILE A 17 -20.82 23.50 -1.89
CA ILE A 17 -21.03 24.51 -2.95
C ILE A 17 -22.40 25.19 -2.82
N GLN A 18 -23.45 24.47 -2.40
CA GLN A 18 -24.76 25.05 -2.13
C GLN A 18 -24.70 26.19 -1.12
N LYS A 19 -23.87 26.07 -0.06
CA LYS A 19 -23.68 27.12 0.94
C LYS A 19 -23.06 28.39 0.36
N PHE A 20 -22.22 28.26 -0.67
CA PHE A 20 -21.54 29.38 -1.30
C PHE A 20 -22.42 30.12 -2.33
N LEU A 21 -23.22 29.36 -3.08
CA LEU A 21 -24.04 29.90 -4.18
C LEU A 21 -25.42 30.45 -3.75
N GLY A 22 -25.87 30.07 -2.53
CA GLY A 22 -27.13 30.57 -2.00
C GLY A 22 -28.39 29.97 -2.64
N LYS A 23 -29.51 30.75 -2.61
CA LYS A 23 -30.85 30.25 -2.98
C LYS A 23 -31.13 30.30 -4.48
N ASP A 24 -30.36 31.04 -5.27
CA ASP A 24 -30.55 31.18 -6.71
C ASP A 24 -30.06 30.00 -7.53
N TYR A 25 -29.40 29.09 -6.86
CA TYR A 25 -28.83 27.86 -7.41
C TYR A 25 -29.35 26.63 -6.68
N ILE A 26 -29.65 25.57 -7.42
CA ILE A 26 -29.90 24.22 -6.88
C ILE A 26 -28.67 23.37 -7.20
N VAL A 27 -27.96 22.90 -6.18
CA VAL A 27 -26.78 22.02 -6.36
C VAL A 27 -27.15 20.57 -6.09
N LYS A 28 -26.89 19.69 -7.07
CA LYS A 28 -27.25 18.27 -7.01
C LYS A 28 -26.08 17.37 -7.39
N PRO A 29 -25.92 16.20 -6.72
CA PRO A 29 -24.88 15.24 -7.07
C PRO A 29 -25.34 14.27 -8.17
N SER A 30 -24.40 13.89 -9.06
CA SER A 30 -24.56 12.80 -10.02
C SER A 30 -24.13 11.45 -9.45
N PHE A 31 -23.43 11.44 -8.30
CA PHE A 31 -22.82 10.25 -7.69
C PHE A 31 -21.78 9.58 -8.63
N GLY A 32 -20.96 10.40 -9.31
CA GLY A 32 -19.95 9.99 -10.28
C GLY A 32 -20.55 9.76 -11.67
N HIS A 33 -19.98 8.82 -12.45
CA HIS A 33 -20.46 8.49 -13.78
C HIS A 33 -21.90 7.98 -13.77
N ILE A 34 -22.72 8.50 -14.68
CA ILE A 34 -24.14 8.13 -14.84
C ILE A 34 -24.36 7.11 -15.96
N ARG A 35 -23.39 6.88 -16.81
CA ARG A 35 -23.36 5.81 -17.83
C ARG A 35 -21.97 5.21 -17.94
N ASP A 36 -21.89 3.94 -18.31
CA ASP A 36 -20.65 3.19 -18.51
C ASP A 36 -20.84 2.09 -19.56
N LEU A 37 -19.74 1.45 -19.98
CA LEU A 37 -19.77 0.25 -20.82
C LEU A 37 -20.40 -0.91 -20.04
N GLN A 38 -21.12 -1.82 -20.71
CA GLN A 38 -21.74 -2.98 -20.05
C GLN A 38 -20.68 -3.91 -19.43
N ASP A 39 -20.94 -4.41 -18.21
CA ASP A 39 -19.96 -5.22 -17.47
C ASP A 39 -19.58 -6.53 -18.17
N LYS A 40 -20.56 -7.17 -18.84
CA LYS A 40 -20.41 -8.53 -19.40
C LYS A 40 -20.19 -8.56 -20.90
N LYS A 41 -20.16 -7.41 -21.57
CA LYS A 41 -19.94 -7.29 -23.01
C LYS A 41 -18.74 -6.42 -23.30
N LEU A 42 -18.13 -6.60 -24.45
CA LEU A 42 -17.06 -5.74 -24.93
C LEU A 42 -17.55 -4.28 -25.00
N SER A 43 -18.74 -4.06 -25.53
CA SER A 43 -19.40 -2.75 -25.67
C SER A 43 -18.53 -1.70 -26.39
N VAL A 44 -17.72 -2.15 -27.33
CA VAL A 44 -16.90 -1.35 -28.22
C VAL A 44 -17.08 -1.91 -29.62
N ASP A 45 -17.50 -1.07 -30.55
CA ASP A 45 -17.65 -1.45 -31.96
C ASP A 45 -16.29 -1.33 -32.67
N VAL A 46 -15.60 -2.47 -32.77
CA VAL A 46 -14.23 -2.53 -33.33
C VAL A 46 -14.19 -2.31 -34.83
N GLU A 47 -15.31 -2.53 -35.53
CA GLU A 47 -15.42 -2.38 -36.99
C GLU A 47 -15.71 -0.94 -37.41
N ASN A 48 -16.40 -0.17 -36.54
CA ASN A 48 -16.83 1.19 -36.80
C ASN A 48 -16.11 2.20 -35.90
N GLY A 49 -14.77 2.26 -35.99
CA GLY A 49 -13.96 3.27 -35.34
C GLY A 49 -13.87 3.18 -33.82
N PHE A 50 -14.07 2.00 -33.25
CA PHE A 50 -14.00 1.71 -31.83
C PHE A 50 -15.03 2.46 -30.98
N ALA A 51 -16.20 2.77 -31.57
CA ALA A 51 -17.24 3.51 -30.87
C ALA A 51 -17.72 2.78 -29.60
N PRO A 52 -17.69 3.42 -28.42
CA PRO A 52 -18.15 2.80 -27.20
C PRO A 52 -19.67 2.82 -27.07
N GLU A 53 -20.25 1.69 -26.69
CA GLU A 53 -21.69 1.55 -26.40
C GLU A 53 -21.96 1.80 -24.92
N TYR A 54 -22.28 3.03 -24.57
CA TYR A 54 -22.59 3.41 -23.20
C TYR A 54 -24.03 3.08 -22.81
N VAL A 55 -24.21 2.56 -21.59
CA VAL A 55 -25.52 2.30 -20.99
C VAL A 55 -25.63 2.98 -19.62
N ILE A 56 -26.85 3.27 -19.18
CA ILE A 56 -27.13 3.77 -17.83
C ILE A 56 -27.27 2.54 -16.91
N PRO A 57 -26.37 2.35 -15.94
CA PRO A 57 -26.47 1.27 -14.95
C PRO A 57 -27.79 1.33 -14.18
N ALA A 58 -28.29 0.17 -13.75
CA ALA A 58 -29.62 0.06 -13.11
C ALA A 58 -29.74 0.92 -11.83
N ASP A 59 -28.66 1.01 -11.04
CA ASP A 59 -28.55 1.82 -9.84
C ASP A 59 -28.56 3.33 -10.10
N LYS A 60 -28.21 3.76 -11.32
CA LYS A 60 -28.15 5.16 -11.73
C LYS A 60 -29.45 5.70 -12.35
N LYS A 61 -30.37 4.83 -12.78
CA LYS A 61 -31.61 5.23 -13.44
C LYS A 61 -32.43 6.26 -12.67
N LYS A 62 -32.52 6.09 -11.33
CA LYS A 62 -33.26 7.02 -10.47
C LYS A 62 -32.62 8.41 -10.43
N VAL A 63 -31.30 8.46 -10.28
CA VAL A 63 -30.51 9.71 -10.26
C VAL A 63 -30.64 10.44 -11.59
N VAL A 64 -30.49 9.73 -12.70
CA VAL A 64 -30.65 10.31 -14.05
C VAL A 64 -32.06 10.88 -14.24
N SER A 65 -33.11 10.15 -13.83
CA SER A 65 -34.50 10.64 -13.94
C SER A 65 -34.73 11.90 -13.10
N GLU A 66 -34.19 11.96 -11.88
CA GLU A 66 -34.28 13.15 -11.01
C GLU A 66 -33.53 14.34 -11.63
N LEU A 67 -32.28 14.14 -12.07
CA LEU A 67 -31.46 15.18 -12.67
C LEU A 67 -32.09 15.69 -13.97
N LYS A 68 -32.67 14.81 -14.79
CA LYS A 68 -33.34 15.20 -16.05
C LYS A 68 -34.51 16.11 -15.78
N LYS A 69 -35.39 15.77 -14.82
CA LYS A 69 -36.51 16.62 -14.45
C LYS A 69 -36.05 18.02 -13.99
N LEU A 70 -35.01 18.07 -13.12
CA LEU A 70 -34.47 19.34 -12.65
C LEU A 70 -33.82 20.16 -13.78
N ALA A 71 -33.15 19.50 -14.72
CA ALA A 71 -32.55 20.13 -15.89
C ALA A 71 -33.60 20.67 -16.84
N ASP A 72 -34.74 19.98 -17.03
CA ASP A 72 -35.86 20.44 -17.83
C ASP A 72 -36.48 21.72 -17.24
N ASP A 73 -36.60 21.80 -15.90
CA ASP A 73 -37.15 22.93 -15.16
C ASP A 73 -36.16 24.11 -15.01
N ALA A 74 -34.87 23.89 -15.17
CA ALA A 74 -33.82 24.92 -15.04
C ALA A 74 -33.69 25.79 -16.28
N GLN A 75 -33.32 27.05 -16.08
CA GLN A 75 -32.99 28.00 -17.18
C GLN A 75 -31.54 27.73 -17.68
N THR A 76 -30.60 27.62 -16.77
CA THR A 76 -29.19 27.31 -17.04
C THR A 76 -28.74 26.07 -16.26
N VAL A 77 -28.00 25.17 -16.90
CA VAL A 77 -27.39 23.99 -16.28
C VAL A 77 -25.88 24.18 -16.23
N TRP A 78 -25.33 24.08 -15.04
CA TRP A 78 -23.91 24.21 -14.76
C TRP A 78 -23.32 22.84 -14.46
N LEU A 79 -22.32 22.41 -15.25
CA LEU A 79 -21.58 21.16 -15.05
C LEU A 79 -20.31 21.47 -14.28
N ALA A 80 -20.24 21.01 -13.03
CA ALA A 80 -19.22 21.38 -12.04
C ALA A 80 -18.47 20.15 -11.48
N SER A 81 -18.14 19.20 -12.37
CA SER A 81 -17.29 18.07 -12.05
C SER A 81 -15.81 18.50 -11.93
N ASP A 82 -14.96 17.60 -11.38
CA ASP A 82 -13.54 17.86 -11.18
C ASP A 82 -12.81 18.28 -12.45
N GLU A 83 -11.68 18.94 -12.30
CA GLU A 83 -10.85 19.42 -13.40
C GLU A 83 -9.83 18.36 -13.83
N ASP A 84 -10.31 17.15 -14.07
CA ASP A 84 -9.49 16.09 -14.69
C ASP A 84 -10.27 15.44 -15.85
N ARG A 85 -9.63 14.52 -16.56
CA ARG A 85 -10.24 13.80 -17.69
C ARG A 85 -11.50 13.03 -17.27
N GLU A 86 -11.53 12.48 -16.06
CA GLU A 86 -12.69 11.76 -15.53
C GLU A 86 -13.87 12.72 -15.29
N GLY A 87 -13.61 13.88 -14.68
CA GLY A 87 -14.62 14.90 -14.46
C GLY A 87 -15.15 15.49 -15.78
N GLU A 88 -14.28 15.67 -16.78
CA GLU A 88 -14.70 16.14 -18.10
C GLU A 88 -15.61 15.11 -18.80
N ALA A 89 -15.26 13.83 -18.73
CA ALA A 89 -16.10 12.75 -19.23
C ALA A 89 -17.43 12.65 -18.47
N ILE A 90 -17.46 12.85 -17.15
CA ILE A 90 -18.72 12.90 -16.37
C ILE A 90 -19.60 14.05 -16.87
N SER A 91 -19.04 15.25 -17.08
CA SER A 91 -19.77 16.40 -17.63
C SER A 91 -20.33 16.10 -19.01
N TRP A 92 -19.56 15.50 -19.90
CA TRP A 92 -20.01 15.10 -21.23
C TRP A 92 -21.10 14.03 -21.16
N HIS A 93 -20.97 13.02 -20.30
CA HIS A 93 -21.99 12.00 -20.10
C HIS A 93 -23.31 12.61 -19.58
N LEU A 94 -23.25 13.59 -18.68
CA LEU A 94 -24.42 14.36 -18.22
C LEU A 94 -25.05 15.14 -19.37
N TYR A 95 -24.23 15.86 -20.13
CA TYR A 95 -24.68 16.66 -21.27
C TYR A 95 -25.47 15.84 -22.30
N GLU A 96 -24.91 14.69 -22.70
CA GLU A 96 -25.57 13.78 -23.67
C GLU A 96 -26.81 13.11 -23.07
N THR A 97 -26.71 12.56 -21.84
CA THR A 97 -27.78 11.74 -21.24
C THR A 97 -28.98 12.56 -20.83
N LEU A 98 -28.79 13.78 -20.35
CA LEU A 98 -29.86 14.67 -19.94
C LEU A 98 -30.45 15.46 -21.14
N GLY A 99 -29.85 15.36 -22.33
CA GLY A 99 -30.30 16.02 -23.55
C GLY A 99 -30.11 17.56 -23.55
N LEU A 100 -28.99 18.00 -23.01
CA LEU A 100 -28.73 19.45 -22.79
C LEU A 100 -28.37 20.25 -24.03
N LYS A 101 -28.38 19.68 -25.24
CA LYS A 101 -28.02 20.34 -26.50
C LYS A 101 -28.80 21.63 -26.79
N LYS A 102 -30.04 21.74 -26.28
CA LYS A 102 -30.92 22.90 -26.46
C LYS A 102 -31.04 23.80 -25.23
N LYS A 103 -30.27 23.49 -24.15
CA LYS A 103 -30.25 24.26 -22.91
C LYS A 103 -29.03 25.17 -22.86
N ASP A 104 -29.14 26.28 -22.16
CA ASP A 104 -27.97 27.06 -21.77
C ASP A 104 -27.15 26.22 -20.76
N THR A 105 -26.07 25.64 -21.27
CA THR A 105 -25.22 24.71 -20.50
C THR A 105 -23.81 25.27 -20.40
N LYS A 106 -23.31 25.37 -19.20
CA LYS A 106 -22.02 25.93 -18.87
C LYS A 106 -21.17 24.93 -18.10
N ARG A 107 -19.90 24.82 -18.42
CA ARG A 107 -18.90 24.03 -17.71
C ARG A 107 -18.09 24.97 -16.82
N ILE A 108 -17.96 24.65 -15.53
CA ILE A 108 -17.09 25.38 -14.62
C ILE A 108 -16.06 24.40 -13.99
N VAL A 109 -14.85 24.89 -13.81
CA VAL A 109 -13.72 24.16 -13.23
C VAL A 109 -13.09 24.96 -12.09
N PHE A 110 -12.58 24.25 -11.10
CA PHE A 110 -11.94 24.84 -9.93
C PHE A 110 -10.97 23.84 -9.28
N HIS A 111 -9.82 24.34 -8.84
CA HIS A 111 -8.79 23.53 -8.16
C HIS A 111 -9.05 23.37 -6.66
N GLU A 112 -9.92 24.19 -6.09
CA GLU A 112 -10.27 24.18 -4.66
C GLU A 112 -11.75 24.55 -4.47
N ILE A 113 -12.35 24.01 -3.43
CA ILE A 113 -13.76 24.28 -3.11
C ILE A 113 -13.82 25.38 -2.04
N THR A 114 -13.47 26.61 -2.44
CA THR A 114 -13.61 27.83 -1.63
C THR A 114 -14.67 28.71 -2.25
N LYS A 115 -15.25 29.63 -1.43
CA LYS A 115 -16.27 30.54 -1.92
C LYS A 115 -15.77 31.38 -3.11
N ASP A 116 -14.56 31.92 -2.99
CA ASP A 116 -13.99 32.81 -4.02
C ASP A 116 -13.65 32.05 -5.31
N ALA A 117 -13.16 30.80 -5.19
CA ALA A 117 -12.88 29.97 -6.35
C ALA A 117 -14.16 29.58 -7.10
N ILE A 118 -15.22 29.23 -6.37
CA ILE A 118 -16.52 28.87 -6.96
C ILE A 118 -17.17 30.09 -7.64
N LEU A 119 -17.17 31.27 -7.00
CA LEU A 119 -17.72 32.48 -7.60
C LEU A 119 -16.96 32.90 -8.87
N ARG A 120 -15.62 32.85 -8.83
CA ARG A 120 -14.80 33.08 -10.02
C ARG A 120 -15.07 32.10 -11.15
N ALA A 121 -15.30 30.82 -10.82
CA ALA A 121 -15.64 29.82 -11.83
C ALA A 121 -17.01 30.09 -12.48
N ILE A 122 -17.99 30.53 -11.69
CA ILE A 122 -19.31 30.96 -12.24
C ILE A 122 -19.17 32.16 -13.17
N GLU A 123 -18.29 33.11 -12.87
CA GLU A 123 -18.03 34.28 -13.70
C GLU A 123 -17.27 33.93 -14.99
N ASN A 124 -16.51 32.85 -15.00
CA ASN A 124 -15.65 32.44 -16.11
C ASN A 124 -15.97 31.01 -16.60
N PRO A 125 -17.18 30.74 -17.07
CA PRO A 125 -17.54 29.41 -17.57
C PRO A 125 -16.89 29.16 -18.94
N ARG A 126 -16.70 27.88 -19.24
CA ARG A 126 -16.23 27.40 -20.55
C ARG A 126 -17.18 26.35 -21.14
N SER A 127 -16.90 25.88 -22.32
CA SER A 127 -17.50 24.66 -22.88
C SER A 127 -16.81 23.39 -22.37
N ILE A 128 -17.44 22.24 -22.61
CA ILE A 128 -16.82 20.93 -22.38
C ILE A 128 -15.62 20.80 -23.33
N ASP A 129 -14.48 20.39 -22.80
CA ASP A 129 -13.28 20.12 -23.57
C ASP A 129 -13.34 18.69 -24.15
N MET A 130 -13.62 18.61 -25.44
CA MET A 130 -13.77 17.32 -26.11
C MET A 130 -12.44 16.55 -26.23
N ASN A 131 -11.30 17.22 -26.24
CA ASN A 131 -10.01 16.54 -26.26
C ASN A 131 -9.75 15.77 -24.95
N LEU A 132 -10.12 16.36 -23.80
CA LEU A 132 -10.07 15.68 -22.51
C LEU A 132 -11.05 14.50 -22.46
N VAL A 133 -12.26 14.66 -23.01
CA VAL A 133 -13.25 13.58 -23.14
C VAL A 133 -12.68 12.44 -23.99
N ASP A 134 -12.11 12.75 -25.13
CA ASP A 134 -11.52 11.78 -26.06
C ASP A 134 -10.33 11.04 -25.42
N ALA A 135 -9.50 11.74 -24.66
CA ALA A 135 -8.40 11.12 -23.93
C ALA A 135 -8.88 10.12 -22.84
N GLN A 136 -9.96 10.46 -22.12
CA GLN A 136 -10.60 9.56 -21.17
C GLN A 136 -11.25 8.37 -21.88
N GLN A 137 -11.97 8.63 -22.97
CA GLN A 137 -12.59 7.59 -23.79
C GLN A 137 -11.57 6.64 -24.39
N ALA A 138 -10.46 7.14 -24.93
CA ALA A 138 -9.35 6.33 -25.43
C ALA A 138 -8.83 5.37 -24.33
N ARG A 139 -8.56 5.89 -23.13
CA ARG A 139 -8.15 5.08 -22.00
C ARG A 139 -9.20 4.02 -21.67
N ARG A 140 -10.48 4.41 -21.56
CA ARG A 140 -11.57 3.50 -21.21
C ARG A 140 -11.73 2.36 -22.21
N VAL A 141 -11.68 2.69 -23.50
CA VAL A 141 -11.77 1.75 -24.61
C VAL A 141 -10.57 0.81 -24.64
N LEU A 142 -9.35 1.33 -24.55
CA LEU A 142 -8.14 0.51 -24.55
C LEU A 142 -8.10 -0.47 -23.39
N ASP A 143 -8.36 0.00 -22.17
CA ASP A 143 -8.36 -0.84 -20.98
C ASP A 143 -9.47 -1.90 -21.05
N ARG A 144 -10.61 -1.60 -21.70
CA ARG A 144 -11.70 -2.55 -21.99
C ARG A 144 -11.24 -3.63 -22.98
N LEU A 145 -10.65 -3.25 -24.12
CA LEU A 145 -10.15 -4.18 -25.14
C LEU A 145 -9.10 -5.12 -24.54
N VAL A 146 -8.08 -4.59 -23.88
CA VAL A 146 -7.03 -5.40 -23.24
C VAL A 146 -7.61 -6.36 -22.21
N GLY A 147 -8.49 -5.85 -21.31
CA GLY A 147 -9.06 -6.67 -20.24
C GLY A 147 -9.96 -7.80 -20.74
N PHE A 148 -10.79 -7.52 -21.76
CA PHE A 148 -11.73 -8.47 -22.32
C PHE A 148 -11.06 -9.56 -23.19
N GLU A 149 -9.93 -9.25 -23.79
CA GLU A 149 -9.21 -10.23 -24.62
C GLU A 149 -8.18 -11.04 -23.83
N LEU A 150 -7.40 -10.40 -22.95
CA LEU A 150 -6.39 -11.14 -22.17
C LEU A 150 -6.98 -12.02 -21.07
N SER A 151 -8.08 -11.58 -20.43
CA SER A 151 -8.64 -12.36 -19.33
C SER A 151 -9.15 -13.75 -19.76
N PRO A 152 -9.89 -13.90 -20.89
CA PRO A 152 -10.25 -15.22 -21.43
C PRO A 152 -9.04 -16.10 -21.80
N VAL A 153 -7.95 -15.50 -22.29
CA VAL A 153 -6.70 -16.24 -22.56
C VAL A 153 -6.19 -16.87 -21.26
N LEU A 154 -6.11 -16.08 -20.16
CA LEU A 154 -5.69 -16.59 -18.85
C LEU A 154 -6.64 -17.69 -18.33
N TRP A 155 -7.97 -17.56 -18.57
CA TRP A 155 -8.94 -18.58 -18.15
C TRP A 155 -8.74 -19.91 -18.87
N ARG A 156 -8.44 -19.85 -20.15
CA ARG A 156 -8.24 -21.06 -20.98
C ARG A 156 -6.87 -21.70 -20.73
N LYS A 157 -5.84 -20.89 -20.47
CA LYS A 157 -4.45 -21.36 -20.44
C LYS A 157 -3.91 -21.61 -19.02
N ILE A 158 -4.49 -21.01 -18.00
CA ILE A 158 -4.03 -21.13 -16.60
C ILE A 158 -5.19 -21.61 -15.72
N GLN A 159 -6.14 -20.72 -15.39
CA GLN A 159 -7.32 -21.07 -14.59
C GLN A 159 -8.43 -20.00 -14.70
N PRO A 160 -9.71 -20.38 -14.46
CA PRO A 160 -10.83 -19.43 -14.49
C PRO A 160 -10.69 -18.29 -13.46
N LYS A 161 -11.37 -17.16 -13.73
CA LYS A 161 -11.46 -15.96 -12.86
C LYS A 161 -10.20 -15.12 -12.73
N LEU A 162 -9.13 -15.43 -13.44
CA LEU A 162 -7.98 -14.54 -13.57
C LEU A 162 -8.34 -13.31 -14.39
N SER A 163 -7.60 -12.24 -14.25
CA SER A 163 -7.74 -11.08 -15.13
C SER A 163 -6.40 -10.42 -15.39
N ALA A 164 -6.28 -9.86 -16.57
CA ALA A 164 -5.17 -9.01 -16.97
C ALA A 164 -5.69 -7.60 -17.29
N GLY A 165 -4.80 -6.65 -17.26
CA GLY A 165 -5.04 -5.27 -17.64
C GLY A 165 -3.73 -4.53 -17.81
N ARG A 166 -3.69 -3.55 -18.69
CA ARG A 166 -2.48 -2.86 -19.12
C ARG A 166 -1.60 -2.38 -17.95
N VAL A 167 -2.13 -1.55 -17.06
CA VAL A 167 -1.35 -1.01 -15.93
C VAL A 167 -1.14 -2.06 -14.83
N GLN A 168 -2.19 -2.81 -14.49
CA GLN A 168 -2.12 -3.79 -13.38
C GLN A 168 -1.12 -4.92 -13.65
N SER A 169 -1.06 -5.43 -14.90
CA SER A 169 -0.15 -6.54 -15.23
C SER A 169 1.31 -6.10 -15.24
N VAL A 170 1.58 -4.87 -15.66
CA VAL A 170 2.93 -4.29 -15.61
C VAL A 170 3.34 -3.97 -14.17
N ALA A 171 2.43 -3.48 -13.34
CA ALA A 171 2.69 -3.28 -11.91
C ALA A 171 2.95 -4.62 -11.18
N LEU A 172 2.24 -5.69 -11.54
CA LEU A 172 2.50 -7.05 -11.05
C LEU A 172 3.90 -7.51 -11.47
N ARG A 173 4.27 -7.31 -12.73
CA ARG A 173 5.59 -7.67 -13.26
C ARG A 173 6.72 -7.01 -12.47
N LEU A 174 6.59 -5.73 -12.10
CA LEU A 174 7.60 -5.04 -11.26
C LEU A 174 7.83 -5.77 -9.93
N VAL A 175 6.75 -6.24 -9.30
CA VAL A 175 6.84 -6.97 -8.02
C VAL A 175 7.47 -8.36 -8.23
N VAL A 176 7.11 -9.05 -9.31
CA VAL A 176 7.66 -10.36 -9.68
C VAL A 176 9.15 -10.26 -10.04
N ASP A 177 9.53 -9.31 -10.89
CA ASP A 177 10.93 -9.10 -11.29
C ASP A 177 11.80 -8.79 -10.05
N ARG A 178 11.30 -7.98 -9.10
CA ARG A 178 11.98 -7.71 -7.82
C ARG A 178 12.13 -8.97 -6.97
N GLU A 179 11.11 -9.83 -6.90
CA GLU A 179 11.22 -11.08 -6.16
C GLU A 179 12.30 -11.98 -6.76
N ARG A 180 12.43 -12.03 -8.09
CA ARG A 180 13.47 -12.80 -8.80
C ARG A 180 14.87 -12.23 -8.58
N GLU A 181 15.00 -10.90 -8.57
CA GLU A 181 16.27 -10.26 -8.18
C GLU A 181 16.71 -10.71 -6.78
N ILE A 182 15.76 -10.83 -5.85
CA ILE A 182 16.03 -11.27 -4.48
C ILE A 182 16.36 -12.76 -4.42
N ILE A 183 15.62 -13.61 -5.14
CA ILE A 183 15.86 -15.07 -5.19
C ILE A 183 17.22 -15.38 -5.81
N GLY A 184 17.59 -14.67 -6.88
CA GLY A 184 18.87 -14.86 -7.58
C GLY A 184 20.06 -14.23 -6.89
N PHE A 185 19.85 -13.44 -5.82
CA PHE A 185 20.91 -12.70 -5.16
C PHE A 185 21.86 -13.61 -4.37
N GLN A 186 23.15 -13.55 -4.67
CA GLN A 186 24.19 -14.27 -3.94
C GLN A 186 24.67 -13.41 -2.76
N ARG A 187 24.45 -13.89 -1.55
CA ARG A 187 24.89 -13.22 -0.32
C ARG A 187 26.36 -13.46 -0.09
N GLU A 188 27.09 -12.41 0.25
CA GLU A 188 28.48 -12.46 0.66
C GLU A 188 28.60 -12.08 2.14
N GLN A 189 29.35 -12.86 2.88
CA GLN A 189 29.69 -12.57 4.27
C GLN A 189 30.85 -11.56 4.29
N TYR A 190 30.82 -10.64 5.25
CA TYR A 190 31.91 -9.71 5.53
C TYR A 190 31.93 -9.30 6.99
N TYR A 191 33.04 -8.76 7.45
CA TYR A 191 33.19 -8.19 8.78
C TYR A 191 33.24 -6.69 8.72
N LYS A 192 32.36 -6.03 9.48
CA LYS A 192 32.38 -4.60 9.74
C LYS A 192 33.10 -4.36 11.06
N VAL A 193 34.14 -3.51 11.03
CA VAL A 193 34.88 -3.16 12.24
C VAL A 193 34.47 -1.78 12.72
N ASP A 194 33.98 -1.70 13.93
CA ASP A 194 33.70 -0.45 14.62
C ASP A 194 34.69 -0.27 15.79
N GLY A 195 35.30 0.90 15.89
CA GLY A 195 36.22 1.30 16.95
C GLY A 195 35.63 2.35 17.88
N THR A 196 35.93 2.27 19.15
CA THR A 196 35.62 3.31 20.14
C THR A 196 36.95 3.93 20.62
N PHE A 197 37.10 5.22 20.46
CA PHE A 197 38.30 5.97 20.78
C PHE A 197 38.02 7.03 21.83
N HIS A 198 39.06 7.35 22.62
CA HIS A 198 39.11 8.48 23.53
C HIS A 198 40.16 9.46 23.03
N PRO A 199 39.83 10.71 22.70
CA PRO A 199 40.82 11.74 22.40
C PRO A 199 41.55 12.16 23.67
N GLU A 200 42.89 12.06 23.69
CA GLU A 200 43.69 12.27 24.88
C GLU A 200 43.65 13.71 25.42
N ASN A 201 43.37 14.68 24.54
CA ASN A 201 43.27 16.12 24.87
C ASN A 201 41.86 16.52 25.37
N THR A 202 40.96 15.56 25.61
CA THR A 202 39.58 15.83 26.05
C THR A 202 39.33 15.34 27.47
N ALA A 203 38.21 15.74 28.07
CA ALA A 203 37.80 15.30 29.40
C ALA A 203 37.60 13.78 29.45
N ALA A 204 37.94 13.16 30.60
CA ALA A 204 37.73 11.73 30.78
C ALA A 204 36.28 11.33 30.51
N GLY A 205 36.08 10.26 29.75
CA GLY A 205 34.77 9.73 29.40
C GLY A 205 34.23 10.16 28.04
N VAL A 206 34.85 11.11 27.34
CA VAL A 206 34.52 11.45 25.95
C VAL A 206 34.85 10.26 25.05
N LYS A 207 33.88 9.84 24.20
CA LYS A 207 34.03 8.70 23.31
C LYS A 207 33.70 9.11 21.88
N VAL A 208 34.54 8.67 20.95
CA VAL A 208 34.32 8.84 19.52
C VAL A 208 34.16 7.45 18.90
N HIS A 209 33.02 7.20 18.27
CA HIS A 209 32.74 5.95 17.56
C HIS A 209 33.10 6.13 16.09
N ALA A 210 33.89 5.22 15.55
CA ALA A 210 34.37 5.27 14.18
C ALA A 210 34.23 3.90 13.52
N THR A 211 33.95 3.87 12.23
CA THR A 211 33.85 2.65 11.44
C THR A 211 35.06 2.56 10.50
N LEU A 212 35.63 1.36 10.37
CA LEU A 212 36.71 1.10 9.41
C LEU A 212 36.23 1.37 7.99
N ASP A 213 37.03 2.01 7.16
CA ASP A 213 36.69 2.40 5.79
C ASP A 213 36.70 1.23 4.80
N ARG A 214 37.07 0.03 5.25
CA ARG A 214 37.09 -1.21 4.49
C ARG A 214 36.29 -2.32 5.19
N ARG A 215 35.59 -3.14 4.41
CA ARG A 215 35.03 -4.40 4.87
C ARG A 215 36.10 -5.49 4.83
N LEU A 216 36.18 -6.30 5.86
CA LEU A 216 37.08 -7.44 5.90
C LEU A 216 36.32 -8.70 5.42
N HIS A 217 37.00 -9.60 4.70
CA HIS A 217 36.33 -10.67 3.97
C HIS A 217 35.88 -11.83 4.88
N ASP A 218 36.72 -12.19 5.86
CA ASP A 218 36.49 -13.36 6.70
C ASP A 218 36.93 -13.14 8.14
N LEU A 219 36.72 -14.18 8.96
CA LEU A 219 37.04 -14.17 10.38
C LEU A 219 38.56 -14.06 10.64
N ASP A 220 39.36 -14.67 9.80
CA ASP A 220 40.81 -14.70 10.00
C ASP A 220 41.42 -13.30 9.69
N GLU A 221 40.97 -12.66 8.61
CA GLU A 221 41.33 -11.26 8.32
C GLU A 221 40.91 -10.32 9.45
N ALA A 222 39.66 -10.50 9.97
CA ALA A 222 39.14 -9.71 11.08
C ALA A 222 39.95 -9.93 12.36
N ARG A 223 40.36 -11.17 12.64
CA ARG A 223 41.25 -11.49 13.77
C ARG A 223 42.62 -10.85 13.61
N GLN A 224 43.25 -11.00 12.45
CA GLN A 224 44.55 -10.41 12.17
C GLN A 224 44.52 -8.88 12.31
N PHE A 225 43.47 -8.25 11.81
CA PHE A 225 43.26 -6.81 11.95
C PHE A 225 43.22 -6.39 13.44
N LEU A 226 42.51 -7.13 14.29
CA LEU A 226 42.42 -6.83 15.72
C LEU A 226 43.76 -7.11 16.43
N GLU A 227 44.50 -8.15 16.04
CA GLU A 227 45.83 -8.46 16.58
C GLU A 227 46.81 -7.31 16.27
N ASP A 228 46.86 -6.84 15.03
CA ASP A 228 47.73 -5.71 14.61
C ASP A 228 47.33 -4.40 15.33
N SER A 229 46.08 -4.27 15.72
CA SER A 229 45.55 -3.09 16.40
C SER A 229 45.83 -3.05 17.90
N LYS A 230 46.33 -4.12 18.52
CA LYS A 230 46.61 -4.20 19.99
C LYS A 230 47.54 -3.11 20.48
N ASP A 231 48.69 -2.95 19.79
CA ASP A 231 49.75 -2.03 20.15
C ASP A 231 49.86 -0.88 19.15
N ALA A 232 48.84 -0.67 18.36
CA ALA A 232 48.81 0.41 17.38
C ALA A 232 48.52 1.76 18.05
N LYS A 233 49.21 2.77 17.58
CA LYS A 233 48.97 4.16 17.96
C LYS A 233 48.03 4.78 16.93
N PHE A 234 46.98 5.38 17.46
CA PHE A 234 46.00 6.03 16.61
C PHE A 234 46.10 7.55 16.75
N SER A 235 45.93 8.22 15.62
CA SER A 235 45.88 9.68 15.57
C SER A 235 44.91 10.17 14.52
N ILE A 236 44.47 11.41 14.67
CA ILE A 236 43.60 12.03 13.66
C ILE A 236 44.43 12.43 12.46
N ALA A 237 44.20 11.74 11.33
CA ALA A 237 44.90 11.97 10.09
C ALA A 237 44.35 13.15 9.27
N SER A 238 43.02 13.34 9.29
CA SER A 238 42.37 14.48 8.66
C SER A 238 41.04 14.82 9.30
N ILE A 239 40.68 16.09 9.23
CA ILE A 239 39.35 16.63 9.58
C ILE A 239 38.88 17.49 8.43
N ASP A 240 37.93 17.01 7.65
CA ASP A 240 37.35 17.72 6.53
C ASP A 240 35.98 18.30 6.96
N LYS A 241 35.91 19.62 7.09
CA LYS A 241 34.68 20.35 7.38
C LYS A 241 34.13 20.96 6.12
N LYS A 242 32.84 20.65 5.79
CA LYS A 242 32.20 21.18 4.60
C LYS A 242 30.83 21.75 4.97
N ASP A 243 30.59 22.99 4.57
CA ASP A 243 29.26 23.56 4.62
C ASP A 243 28.37 22.84 3.63
N GLY A 244 27.19 22.46 4.12
CA GLY A 244 26.16 21.79 3.35
C GLY A 244 24.84 22.54 3.46
N VAL A 245 23.99 22.33 2.48
CA VAL A 245 22.64 22.88 2.45
C VAL A 245 21.66 21.73 2.24
N ARG A 246 20.64 21.65 3.08
CA ARG A 246 19.47 20.79 2.86
C ARG A 246 18.33 21.66 2.36
N THR A 247 17.79 21.36 1.18
CA THR A 247 16.66 22.07 0.60
C THR A 247 15.35 21.38 0.93
N PRO A 248 14.26 22.10 1.16
CA PRO A 248 12.95 21.49 1.39
C PRO A 248 12.44 20.82 0.11
N ALA A 249 11.74 19.73 0.28
CA ALA A 249 11.05 19.06 -0.80
C ALA A 249 9.85 19.89 -1.29
N ALA A 250 9.47 19.70 -2.57
CA ALA A 250 8.33 20.37 -3.19
C ALA A 250 7.00 20.06 -2.46
N PRO A 251 5.97 20.91 -2.61
CA PRO A 251 4.62 20.58 -2.19
C PRO A 251 4.17 19.23 -2.74
N PHE A 252 3.17 18.62 -2.10
CA PHE A 252 2.75 17.28 -2.48
C PHE A 252 2.09 17.19 -3.86
N THR A 253 2.52 16.19 -4.62
CA THR A 253 1.73 15.55 -5.68
C THR A 253 0.94 14.39 -5.08
N THR A 254 0.04 13.78 -5.86
CA THR A 254 -0.67 12.55 -5.45
C THR A 254 0.31 11.45 -5.03
N SER A 255 1.34 11.22 -5.84
CA SER A 255 2.34 10.18 -5.60
C SER A 255 3.13 10.43 -4.31
N THR A 256 3.68 11.64 -4.15
CA THR A 256 4.48 11.98 -2.97
C THR A 256 3.65 12.01 -1.68
N LEU A 257 2.36 12.42 -1.76
CA LEU A 257 1.45 12.33 -0.63
C LEU A 257 1.20 10.88 -0.20
N GLN A 258 0.95 9.98 -1.17
CA GLN A 258 0.75 8.56 -0.90
C GLN A 258 2.00 7.94 -0.26
N GLN A 259 3.19 8.29 -0.74
CA GLN A 259 4.46 7.80 -0.20
C GLN A 259 4.66 8.25 1.25
N GLU A 260 4.55 9.55 1.52
CA GLU A 260 4.78 10.10 2.86
C GLU A 260 3.71 9.67 3.87
N ALA A 261 2.45 9.59 3.47
CA ALA A 261 1.39 9.08 4.33
C ALA A 261 1.60 7.60 4.69
N ALA A 262 2.10 6.78 3.75
CA ALA A 262 2.43 5.39 4.02
C ALA A 262 3.61 5.27 5.00
N ARG A 263 4.65 6.11 4.87
CA ARG A 263 5.83 6.10 5.74
C ARG A 263 5.53 6.64 7.13
N LYS A 264 5.01 7.87 7.22
CA LYS A 264 4.83 8.59 8.49
C LYS A 264 3.58 8.20 9.25
N LEU A 265 2.47 7.96 8.54
CA LEU A 265 1.16 7.70 9.14
C LEU A 265 0.77 6.22 9.10
N ARG A 266 1.52 5.40 8.38
CA ARG A 266 1.21 3.99 8.11
C ARG A 266 -0.14 3.80 7.42
N PHE A 267 -0.56 4.78 6.62
CA PHE A 267 -1.79 4.71 5.87
C PHE A 267 -1.59 3.94 4.57
N PRO A 268 -2.42 2.94 4.26
CA PRO A 268 -2.48 2.36 2.92
C PRO A 268 -2.79 3.44 1.88
N VAL A 269 -2.27 3.28 0.68
CA VAL A 269 -2.45 4.23 -0.43
C VAL A 269 -3.94 4.51 -0.69
N SER A 270 -4.79 3.48 -0.65
CA SER A 270 -6.24 3.62 -0.83
C SER A 270 -6.93 4.42 0.29
N LEU A 271 -6.46 4.27 1.54
CA LEU A 271 -6.96 5.07 2.67
C LEU A 271 -6.56 6.53 2.53
N THR A 272 -5.31 6.79 2.16
CA THR A 272 -4.78 8.15 1.92
C THR A 272 -5.65 8.88 0.91
N MET A 273 -5.95 8.24 -0.24
CA MET A 273 -6.76 8.87 -1.28
C MET A 273 -8.21 9.11 -0.86
N ARG A 274 -8.80 8.19 -0.09
CA ARG A 274 -10.15 8.36 0.44
C ARG A 274 -10.24 9.54 1.41
N ILE A 275 -9.24 9.69 2.29
CA ILE A 275 -9.19 10.82 3.24
C ILE A 275 -8.93 12.12 2.48
N ALA A 276 -7.99 12.14 1.53
CA ALA A 276 -7.71 13.31 0.71
C ALA A 276 -8.94 13.77 -0.08
N GLN A 277 -9.74 12.83 -0.62
CA GLN A 277 -11.01 13.12 -1.26
C GLN A 277 -11.98 13.80 -0.29
N SER A 278 -12.13 13.29 0.93
CA SER A 278 -12.97 13.89 1.97
C SER A 278 -12.53 15.31 2.31
N LEU A 279 -11.23 15.54 2.48
CA LEU A 279 -10.68 16.86 2.78
C LEU A 279 -10.93 17.86 1.62
N TYR A 280 -10.73 17.43 0.38
CA TYR A 280 -11.01 18.25 -0.81
C TYR A 280 -12.50 18.60 -0.90
N GLU A 281 -13.40 17.65 -0.80
CA GLU A 281 -14.85 17.87 -0.90
C GLU A 281 -15.40 18.80 0.19
N ARG A 282 -14.72 18.87 1.33
CA ARG A 282 -14.98 19.82 2.40
C ARG A 282 -14.33 21.20 2.19
N GLY A 283 -13.57 21.36 1.14
CA GLY A 283 -12.86 22.61 0.84
C GLY A 283 -11.65 22.90 1.72
N LEU A 284 -11.02 21.87 2.32
CA LEU A 284 -9.91 22.01 3.24
C LEU A 284 -8.54 21.93 2.57
N ILE A 285 -8.46 21.24 1.44
CA ILE A 285 -7.27 21.13 0.59
C ILE A 285 -7.62 21.36 -0.89
N THR A 286 -6.62 21.63 -1.70
CA THR A 286 -6.72 21.66 -3.17
C THR A 286 -6.98 20.27 -3.72
N TYR A 287 -7.27 20.16 -5.01
CA TYR A 287 -7.55 18.89 -5.69
C TYR A 287 -6.41 17.88 -5.50
N MET A 288 -6.76 16.69 -5.05
CA MET A 288 -5.79 15.67 -4.61
C MET A 288 -5.23 14.79 -5.73
N ARG A 289 -5.80 14.83 -6.93
CA ARG A 289 -5.28 14.08 -8.09
C ARG A 289 -4.49 15.01 -8.98
N THR A 290 -3.25 15.26 -8.64
CA THR A 290 -2.34 16.14 -9.35
C THR A 290 -0.92 15.59 -9.37
N ASP A 291 -0.22 15.82 -10.43
CA ASP A 291 1.23 15.62 -10.56
C ASP A 291 1.99 16.96 -10.57
N SER A 292 1.27 18.05 -10.40
CA SER A 292 1.84 19.41 -10.32
C SER A 292 2.42 19.69 -8.93
N THR A 293 3.53 20.40 -8.92
CA THR A 293 4.17 20.96 -7.71
C THR A 293 4.01 22.48 -7.62
N ASN A 294 3.24 23.08 -8.53
CA ASN A 294 3.04 24.53 -8.60
C ASN A 294 2.17 25.02 -7.44
N LEU A 295 2.42 26.25 -7.01
CA LEU A 295 1.57 26.97 -6.06
C LEU A 295 1.09 28.27 -6.70
N SER A 296 -0.17 28.64 -6.47
CA SER A 296 -0.67 29.93 -6.90
C SER A 296 0.02 31.11 -6.20
N SER A 297 -0.02 32.27 -6.79
CA SER A 297 0.54 33.49 -6.20
C SER A 297 -0.10 33.80 -4.85
N LEU A 298 -1.38 33.50 -4.67
CA LEU A 298 -2.10 33.64 -3.40
C LEU A 298 -1.50 32.69 -2.34
N ALA A 299 -1.28 31.42 -2.68
CA ALA A 299 -0.70 30.44 -1.78
C ALA A 299 0.74 30.81 -1.38
N LEU A 300 1.54 31.28 -2.33
CA LEU A 300 2.90 31.76 -2.05
C LEU A 300 2.89 32.96 -1.12
N GLY A 301 2.00 33.95 -1.37
CA GLY A 301 1.89 35.16 -0.55
C GLY A 301 1.40 34.89 0.88
N THR A 302 0.38 34.05 1.03
CA THR A 302 -0.16 33.69 2.35
C THR A 302 0.83 32.81 3.15
N SER A 303 1.53 31.88 2.51
CA SER A 303 2.59 31.08 3.13
C SER A 303 3.73 31.97 3.61
N LYS A 304 4.19 32.92 2.79
CA LYS A 304 5.24 33.90 3.17
C LYS A 304 4.82 34.69 4.43
N LYS A 305 3.60 35.25 4.42
CA LYS A 305 3.07 36.02 5.56
C LYS A 305 3.02 35.17 6.83
N TYR A 306 2.53 33.94 6.72
CA TYR A 306 2.47 33.03 7.84
C TYR A 306 3.87 32.70 8.40
N ILE A 307 4.83 32.34 7.52
CA ILE A 307 6.19 31.97 7.95
C ILE A 307 6.87 33.15 8.65
N ILE A 308 6.79 34.35 8.10
CA ILE A 308 7.38 35.55 8.72
C ILE A 308 6.77 35.80 10.11
N GLY A 309 5.45 35.69 10.22
CA GLY A 309 4.74 35.94 11.50
C GLY A 309 5.01 34.88 12.57
N ALA A 310 5.17 33.61 12.18
CA ALA A 310 5.33 32.51 13.12
C ALA A 310 6.79 32.17 13.47
N PHE A 311 7.74 32.39 12.53
CA PHE A 311 9.13 31.92 12.66
C PHE A 311 10.18 33.02 12.49
N GLY A 312 9.84 34.13 11.83
CA GLY A 312 10.79 35.20 11.50
C GLY A 312 11.10 35.29 10.01
N GLU A 313 11.64 36.41 9.58
CA GLU A 313 11.94 36.71 8.17
C GLU A 313 13.02 35.80 7.61
N GLU A 314 14.01 35.43 8.41
CA GLU A 314 15.13 34.53 8.05
C GLU A 314 14.65 33.13 7.67
N TYR A 315 13.48 32.70 8.12
CA TYR A 315 12.89 31.41 7.76
C TYR A 315 12.09 31.43 6.46
N SER A 316 11.86 32.60 5.88
CA SER A 316 11.02 32.74 4.66
C SER A 316 11.87 32.74 3.40
N LYS A 317 11.63 31.76 2.53
CA LYS A 317 12.23 31.69 1.18
C LYS A 317 11.20 31.16 0.18
N PRO A 318 10.29 31.99 -0.33
CA PRO A 318 9.28 31.56 -1.29
C PRO A 318 9.94 30.94 -2.55
N ARG A 319 9.40 29.81 -3.00
CA ARG A 319 9.88 29.06 -4.16
C ARG A 319 8.73 28.63 -5.04
N GLN A 320 8.93 28.72 -6.33
CA GLN A 320 8.11 28.05 -7.34
C GLN A 320 8.88 26.84 -7.83
N TYR A 321 8.32 25.64 -7.61
CA TYR A 321 8.93 24.40 -8.05
C TYR A 321 8.55 24.12 -9.50
N LYS A 322 9.49 23.68 -10.31
CA LYS A 322 9.21 23.22 -11.67
C LYS A 322 8.73 21.78 -11.63
N THR A 323 7.60 21.53 -12.26
CA THR A 323 7.09 20.16 -12.44
C THR A 323 8.01 19.41 -13.40
N LYS A 324 8.44 18.20 -13.00
CA LYS A 324 9.39 17.39 -13.78
C LYS A 324 8.73 16.59 -14.90
N SER A 325 7.42 16.34 -14.83
CA SER A 325 6.69 15.57 -15.83
C SER A 325 6.38 16.44 -17.05
N LYS A 326 6.93 16.07 -18.21
CA LYS A 326 6.48 16.59 -19.50
C LYS A 326 5.08 16.02 -19.75
N GLY A 327 4.04 16.85 -19.77
CA GLY A 327 2.64 16.42 -19.84
C GLY A 327 1.90 16.46 -18.51
N ALA A 328 2.51 17.04 -17.46
CA ALA A 328 1.76 17.51 -16.31
C ALA A 328 0.71 18.51 -16.80
N GLN A 329 -0.51 18.35 -16.31
CA GLN A 329 -1.54 19.37 -16.51
C GLN A 329 -1.05 20.64 -15.79
N GLU A 330 -0.35 21.51 -16.49
CA GLU A 330 0.29 22.72 -15.92
C GLU A 330 -0.70 23.66 -15.23
N ALA A 331 -1.99 23.51 -15.54
CA ALA A 331 -3.08 24.25 -14.92
C ALA A 331 -3.35 23.87 -13.46
N HIS A 332 -2.90 22.68 -13.00
CA HIS A 332 -3.18 22.20 -11.65
C HIS A 332 -2.20 22.77 -10.62
N GLU A 333 -2.69 23.03 -9.42
CA GLU A 333 -1.85 23.28 -8.25
C GLU A 333 -1.42 21.97 -7.58
N ALA A 334 -0.37 22.06 -6.75
CA ALA A 334 0.00 21.02 -5.80
C ALA A 334 -1.07 20.81 -4.74
N ILE A 335 -1.01 19.69 -4.04
CA ILE A 335 -1.88 19.41 -2.89
C ILE A 335 -1.43 20.28 -1.71
N ARG A 336 -2.27 21.23 -1.32
CA ARG A 336 -2.03 22.18 -0.22
C ARG A 336 -3.30 22.48 0.58
N PRO A 337 -3.21 23.01 1.80
CA PRO A 337 -4.36 23.60 2.49
C PRO A 337 -4.94 24.77 1.66
N THR A 338 -6.25 24.91 1.66
CA THR A 338 -6.93 26.05 1.03
C THR A 338 -6.67 27.34 1.78
N TYR A 339 -6.61 27.26 3.10
CA TYR A 339 -6.31 28.37 4.01
C TYR A 339 -5.10 28.00 4.89
N ILE A 340 -4.00 28.70 4.67
CA ILE A 340 -2.71 28.42 5.34
C ILE A 340 -2.77 28.71 6.84
N GLU A 341 -3.56 29.66 7.25
CA GLU A 341 -3.78 30.04 8.66
C GLU A 341 -4.48 28.94 9.47
N ASN A 342 -5.18 28.04 8.83
CA ASN A 342 -5.82 26.90 9.50
C ASN A 342 -4.79 25.80 9.77
N THR A 343 -4.15 25.83 10.92
CA THR A 343 -3.15 24.81 11.32
C THR A 343 -3.81 23.50 11.74
N GLU A 344 -5.07 23.54 12.15
CA GLU A 344 -5.87 22.40 12.59
C GLU A 344 -7.24 22.41 11.92
N ILE A 345 -7.87 21.25 11.82
CA ILE A 345 -9.20 21.08 11.26
C ILE A 345 -10.08 20.25 12.20
N GLU A 346 -11.39 20.46 12.11
CA GLU A 346 -12.37 19.52 12.67
C GLU A 346 -12.44 18.25 11.79
N GLY A 347 -12.54 17.08 12.43
CA GLY A 347 -12.67 15.82 11.72
C GLY A 347 -12.14 14.62 12.50
N THR A 348 -12.08 13.48 11.84
CA THR A 348 -11.52 12.27 12.43
C THR A 348 -10.02 12.42 12.67
N ALA A 349 -9.47 11.64 13.60
CA ALA A 349 -8.03 11.64 13.86
C ALA A 349 -7.18 11.31 12.60
N GLN A 350 -7.73 10.54 11.66
CA GLN A 350 -7.05 10.23 10.40
C GLN A 350 -7.05 11.46 9.45
N GLU A 351 -8.16 12.19 9.37
CA GLU A 351 -8.25 13.42 8.59
C GLU A 351 -7.30 14.49 9.14
N GLN A 352 -7.29 14.70 10.45
CA GLN A 352 -6.38 15.62 11.11
C GLN A 352 -4.91 15.31 10.86
N LYS A 353 -4.52 14.01 10.95
CA LYS A 353 -3.14 13.58 10.67
C LYS A 353 -2.74 13.82 9.21
N LEU A 354 -3.61 13.51 8.25
CA LEU A 354 -3.29 13.73 6.83
C LEU A 354 -3.24 15.21 6.50
N TYR A 355 -4.19 16.01 7.01
CA TYR A 355 -4.20 17.46 6.84
C TYR A 355 -2.93 18.10 7.41
N ASN A 356 -2.52 17.73 8.63
CA ASN A 356 -1.31 18.24 9.26
C ASN A 356 -0.06 17.89 8.45
N LEU A 357 0.00 16.68 7.87
CA LEU A 357 1.09 16.27 6.98
C LEU A 357 1.15 17.17 5.74
N ILE A 358 0.02 17.44 5.10
CA ILE A 358 -0.09 18.32 3.91
C ILE A 358 0.30 19.75 4.29
N TRP A 359 -0.21 20.26 5.39
CA TRP A 359 0.07 21.60 5.87
C TRP A 359 1.56 21.81 6.15
N LYS A 360 2.17 20.89 6.91
CA LYS A 360 3.61 20.95 7.24
C LYS A 360 4.49 20.92 5.99
N ARG A 361 4.17 20.06 5.03
CA ARG A 361 4.91 19.96 3.77
C ARG A 361 4.80 21.25 2.97
N THR A 362 3.61 21.83 2.89
CA THR A 362 3.38 23.08 2.18
C THR A 362 4.18 24.22 2.78
N ILE A 363 4.10 24.42 4.09
CA ILE A 363 4.86 25.47 4.79
C ILE A 363 6.37 25.25 4.64
N ALA A 364 6.86 24.05 4.92
CA ALA A 364 8.28 23.71 4.80
C ALA A 364 8.83 23.97 3.40
N SER A 365 8.04 23.72 2.34
CA SER A 365 8.44 23.98 0.96
C SER A 365 8.75 25.46 0.69
N GLN A 366 8.18 26.37 1.46
CA GLN A 366 8.31 27.82 1.33
C GLN A 366 9.27 28.43 2.37
N MET A 367 9.89 27.57 3.21
CA MET A 367 10.85 27.99 4.22
C MET A 367 12.28 28.00 3.69
N ALA A 368 13.18 28.67 4.41
CA ALA A 368 14.61 28.73 4.12
C ALA A 368 15.25 27.33 4.18
N ASP A 369 16.31 27.16 3.43
CA ASP A 369 17.14 25.95 3.47
C ASP A 369 17.75 25.77 4.85
N ALA A 370 17.89 24.54 5.29
CA ALA A 370 18.68 24.23 6.47
C ALA A 370 20.17 24.26 6.12
N LYS A 371 20.97 24.90 6.98
CA LYS A 371 22.44 24.90 6.85
C LYS A 371 23.01 23.86 7.77
N VAL A 372 23.87 23.02 7.25
CA VAL A 372 24.50 21.95 8.02
C VAL A 372 26.02 22.01 7.84
N LEU A 373 26.76 21.66 8.88
CA LEU A 373 28.18 21.45 8.83
C LEU A 373 28.42 19.94 8.83
N LYS A 374 28.97 19.43 7.75
CA LYS A 374 29.41 18.03 7.64
C LYS A 374 30.89 17.96 8.06
N THR A 375 31.18 17.07 8.98
CA THR A 375 32.52 16.82 9.47
C THR A 375 32.87 15.37 9.21
N ASP A 376 33.87 15.14 8.37
CA ASP A 376 34.44 13.83 8.09
C ASP A 376 35.83 13.76 8.77
N ILE A 377 35.97 12.86 9.76
CA ILE A 377 37.21 12.63 10.48
C ILE A 377 37.80 11.30 10.07
N LYS A 378 39.08 11.26 9.77
CA LYS A 378 39.82 10.02 9.55
C LYS A 378 40.83 9.81 10.66
N ILE A 379 40.73 8.66 11.33
CA ILE A 379 41.66 8.21 12.38
C ILE A 379 42.59 7.15 11.74
N ALA A 380 43.87 7.40 11.70
CA ALA A 380 44.87 6.49 11.15
C ALA A 380 45.59 5.72 12.25
N SER A 381 46.08 4.56 11.90
CA SER A 381 46.97 3.71 12.71
C SER A 381 48.39 3.83 12.17
N ASP A 382 49.40 3.69 13.03
CA ASP A 382 50.82 3.58 12.67
C ASP A 382 51.21 2.22 12.10
N LYS A 383 50.32 1.22 12.15
CA LYS A 383 50.58 -0.16 11.73
C LYS A 383 49.87 -0.61 10.47
N ARG A 384 48.82 0.10 10.07
CA ARG A 384 47.97 -0.29 8.93
C ARG A 384 47.56 0.93 8.10
N GLU A 385 47.28 0.69 6.82
CA GLU A 385 46.86 1.75 5.89
C GLU A 385 45.40 2.14 6.00
N GLU A 386 44.54 1.18 6.43
CA GLU A 386 43.10 1.41 6.60
C GLU A 386 42.84 2.45 7.70
N LYS A 387 41.78 3.22 7.53
CA LYS A 387 41.42 4.31 8.45
C LYS A 387 40.03 4.09 9.03
N PHE A 388 39.90 4.51 10.26
CA PHE A 388 38.56 4.63 10.84
C PHE A 388 37.96 5.98 10.45
N THR A 389 36.68 5.97 10.05
CA THR A 389 35.96 7.15 9.62
C THR A 389 34.85 7.49 10.60
N VAL A 390 34.73 8.78 10.92
CA VAL A 390 33.62 9.36 11.68
C VAL A 390 32.93 10.36 10.79
N GLN A 391 31.63 10.21 10.58
CA GLN A 391 30.82 11.18 9.85
C GLN A 391 29.84 11.81 10.84
N ALA A 392 29.89 13.11 10.94
CA ALA A 392 28.95 13.88 11.76
C ALA A 392 28.31 15.00 10.94
N THR A 393 27.04 15.23 11.17
CA THR A 393 26.31 16.34 10.57
C THR A 393 25.72 17.17 11.69
N GLN A 394 26.13 18.42 11.79
CA GLN A 394 25.60 19.39 12.74
C GLN A 394 24.68 20.36 12.02
N VAL A 395 23.48 20.58 12.57
CA VAL A 395 22.55 21.60 12.06
C VAL A 395 22.99 22.96 12.60
N VAL A 396 23.41 23.85 11.69
CA VAL A 396 23.85 25.23 12.02
C VAL A 396 22.65 26.18 12.00
N PHE A 397 21.76 25.98 11.05
CA PHE A 397 20.48 26.68 10.94
C PHE A 397 19.41 25.67 10.49
N ASP A 398 18.37 25.51 11.28
CA ASP A 398 17.37 24.48 11.08
C ASP A 398 16.45 24.74 9.87
N GLY A 399 16.21 26.00 9.50
CA GLY A 399 15.41 26.36 8.34
C GLY A 399 14.07 25.61 8.33
N PHE A 400 13.77 24.94 7.20
CA PHE A 400 12.53 24.16 7.05
C PHE A 400 12.45 22.92 7.97
N LEU A 401 13.57 22.39 8.46
CA LEU A 401 13.59 21.25 9.37
C LEU A 401 12.85 21.51 10.67
N LYS A 402 12.71 22.80 11.05
CA LYS A 402 11.90 23.21 12.20
C LYS A 402 10.44 22.77 12.14
N VAL A 403 9.89 22.63 10.93
CA VAL A 403 8.49 22.26 10.69
C VAL A 403 8.37 20.84 10.16
N TYR A 404 9.26 20.42 9.26
CA TYR A 404 9.10 19.18 8.54
C TYR A 404 10.41 18.58 8.06
N MET A 405 10.56 17.29 8.25
CA MET A 405 11.60 16.46 7.65
C MET A 405 10.97 15.34 6.85
N GLU A 406 11.41 15.13 5.60
CA GLU A 406 10.92 14.06 4.73
C GLU A 406 11.45 12.70 5.21
N SER A 407 10.60 11.65 5.12
CA SER A 407 11.02 10.29 5.44
C SER A 407 11.74 9.66 4.26
N GLN A 408 12.75 8.85 4.54
CA GLN A 408 13.43 8.00 3.56
C GLN A 408 13.14 6.53 3.85
N ASP A 409 13.09 5.69 2.79
CA ASP A 409 12.71 4.28 2.93
C ASP A 409 13.75 3.43 3.67
N ASP A 410 15.05 3.76 3.50
CA ASP A 410 16.18 2.97 3.99
C ASP A 410 17.20 3.80 4.82
N ALA A 411 16.89 5.05 5.17
CA ALA A 411 17.79 5.85 5.96
C ALA A 411 17.73 5.47 7.45
N GLN A 412 18.84 5.04 7.99
CA GLN A 412 19.08 5.22 9.41
C GLN A 412 19.02 6.74 9.67
N GLU A 413 18.19 7.18 10.61
CA GLU A 413 18.19 8.57 11.04
C GLU A 413 19.64 8.95 11.38
N GLU A 414 20.22 9.88 10.62
CA GLU A 414 21.50 10.45 10.96
C GLU A 414 21.32 11.15 12.32
N ALA A 415 21.68 10.45 13.39
CA ALA A 415 21.67 11.04 14.71
C ALA A 415 22.65 12.23 14.68
N GLU A 416 22.22 13.36 15.22
CA GLU A 416 23.09 14.52 15.42
C GLU A 416 24.22 14.10 16.38
N VAL A 417 25.39 13.85 15.84
CA VAL A 417 26.58 13.47 16.62
C VAL A 417 27.30 14.76 17.01
N LEU A 418 27.22 15.11 18.29
CA LEU A 418 28.05 16.17 18.84
C LEU A 418 29.49 15.64 18.98
N LEU A 419 30.39 16.15 18.16
CA LEU A 419 31.80 15.85 18.26
C LEU A 419 32.46 16.82 19.25
N PRO A 420 33.43 16.31 20.04
CA PRO A 420 34.30 17.19 20.83
C PRO A 420 35.19 18.06 19.92
N GLU A 421 35.84 19.04 20.49
CA GLU A 421 36.85 19.80 19.74
C GLU A 421 38.07 18.92 19.47
N LEU A 422 38.40 18.70 18.20
CA LEU A 422 39.42 17.79 17.72
C LEU A 422 40.30 18.49 16.69
N HIS A 423 41.60 18.15 16.67
CA HIS A 423 42.58 18.67 15.73
C HIS A 423 43.35 17.56 15.02
N VAL A 424 43.85 17.86 13.83
CA VAL A 424 44.73 16.93 13.08
C VAL A 424 45.99 16.69 13.90
N GLY A 425 46.36 15.43 14.06
CA GLY A 425 47.49 15.01 14.87
C GLY A 425 47.16 14.65 16.32
N ASP A 426 45.92 14.91 16.78
CA ASP A 426 45.50 14.51 18.12
C ASP A 426 45.61 13.00 18.29
N SER A 427 46.21 12.60 19.42
CA SER A 427 46.31 11.19 19.82
C SER A 427 44.95 10.65 20.26
N MET A 428 44.64 9.43 19.82
CA MET A 428 43.40 8.72 20.06
C MET A 428 43.65 7.39 20.77
N THR A 429 43.31 7.30 22.04
CA THR A 429 43.41 6.03 22.77
C THR A 429 42.25 5.10 22.36
N ALA A 430 42.56 3.94 21.79
CA ALA A 430 41.57 2.93 21.47
C ALA A 430 41.02 2.26 22.73
N LEU A 431 39.74 2.42 23.01
CA LEU A 431 39.02 1.79 24.15
C LEU A 431 38.56 0.39 23.81
N GLY A 432 38.36 0.08 22.54
CA GLY A 432 37.99 -1.23 22.07
C GLY A 432 37.51 -1.23 20.62
N PHE A 433 37.47 -2.42 20.07
CA PHE A 433 36.98 -2.70 18.71
C PHE A 433 35.95 -3.80 18.73
N THR A 434 35.01 -3.77 17.79
CA THR A 434 34.08 -4.86 17.47
C THR A 434 34.18 -5.18 16.01
N ALA A 435 34.35 -6.45 15.67
CA ALA A 435 34.27 -6.94 14.30
C ALA A 435 33.00 -7.80 14.19
N ASP A 436 31.94 -7.19 13.71
CA ASP A 436 30.65 -7.83 13.57
C ASP A 436 30.51 -8.45 12.17
N CYS A 437 30.15 -9.75 12.15
CA CYS A 437 29.85 -10.45 10.92
C CYS A 437 28.52 -9.95 10.36
N LYS A 438 28.52 -9.55 9.10
CA LYS A 438 27.39 -9.04 8.33
C LYS A 438 27.29 -9.74 6.98
N PHE A 439 26.14 -9.57 6.32
CA PHE A 439 25.91 -10.09 4.98
C PHE A 439 25.49 -8.96 4.04
N THR A 440 25.87 -9.07 2.77
CA THR A 440 25.30 -8.22 1.73
C THR A 440 23.81 -8.51 1.60
N ALA A 441 23.02 -7.50 1.26
CA ALA A 441 21.57 -7.61 1.14
C ALA A 441 21.13 -7.33 -0.30
N PRO A 442 20.13 -8.07 -0.82
CA PRO A 442 19.50 -7.74 -2.08
C PRO A 442 18.70 -6.43 -1.96
N PRO A 443 18.25 -5.85 -3.09
CA PRO A 443 17.32 -4.73 -3.02
C PRO A 443 16.04 -5.13 -2.28
N SER A 444 15.52 -4.22 -1.45
CA SER A 444 14.28 -4.46 -0.68
C SER A 444 13.08 -4.70 -1.58
N ARG A 445 12.15 -5.56 -1.14
CA ARG A 445 10.83 -5.69 -1.76
C ARG A 445 10.09 -4.37 -1.74
N TYR A 446 9.19 -4.19 -2.70
CA TYR A 446 8.36 -3.00 -2.72
C TYR A 446 7.40 -2.96 -1.53
N SER A 447 7.28 -1.78 -0.92
CA SER A 447 6.09 -1.38 -0.14
C SER A 447 5.07 -0.73 -1.09
N GLU A 448 3.86 -0.42 -0.61
CA GLU A 448 2.92 0.37 -1.42
C GLU A 448 3.54 1.71 -1.85
N ALA A 449 4.28 2.37 -0.95
CA ALA A 449 4.95 3.65 -1.21
C ALA A 449 6.02 3.54 -2.30
N THR A 450 6.91 2.56 -2.18
CA THR A 450 8.01 2.39 -3.14
C THR A 450 7.52 1.86 -4.49
N LEU A 451 6.42 1.10 -4.53
CA LEU A 451 5.79 0.71 -5.80
C LEU A 451 5.17 1.92 -6.50
N VAL A 452 4.45 2.79 -5.78
CA VAL A 452 3.92 4.05 -6.35
C VAL A 452 5.05 4.91 -6.91
N LYS A 453 6.13 5.08 -6.14
CA LYS A 453 7.33 5.80 -6.59
C LYS A 453 7.89 5.22 -7.88
N LYS A 454 8.02 3.88 -7.94
CA LYS A 454 8.56 3.20 -9.13
C LYS A 454 7.66 3.32 -10.35
N LEU A 455 6.35 3.24 -10.18
CA LEU A 455 5.37 3.47 -11.25
C LEU A 455 5.46 4.89 -11.80
N GLU A 456 5.57 5.90 -10.92
CA GLU A 456 5.76 7.30 -11.29
C GLU A 456 7.07 7.51 -12.07
N GLU A 457 8.20 7.00 -11.56
CA GLU A 457 9.51 7.07 -12.21
C GLU A 457 9.50 6.51 -13.64
N LEU A 458 8.76 5.43 -13.85
CA LEU A 458 8.62 4.77 -15.15
C LEU A 458 7.53 5.39 -16.03
N GLY A 459 6.75 6.35 -15.53
CA GLY A 459 5.61 6.95 -16.24
C GLY A 459 4.43 6.00 -16.42
N ILE A 460 4.34 4.94 -15.60
CA ILE A 460 3.29 3.91 -15.66
C ILE A 460 2.12 4.31 -14.77
N GLY A 461 0.96 4.53 -15.36
CA GLY A 461 -0.22 5.04 -14.64
C GLY A 461 -0.20 6.56 -14.46
N ARG A 462 -1.21 7.04 -13.72
CA ARG A 462 -1.44 8.46 -13.43
C ARG A 462 -1.99 8.60 -12.00
N PRO A 463 -2.11 9.81 -11.43
CA PRO A 463 -2.66 10.05 -10.10
C PRO A 463 -3.97 9.29 -9.80
N SER A 464 -4.83 9.13 -10.78
CA SER A 464 -6.11 8.42 -10.66
C SER A 464 -5.96 6.89 -10.59
N THR A 465 -4.86 6.30 -11.05
CA THR A 465 -4.72 4.84 -11.23
C THR A 465 -3.81 4.14 -10.22
N TYR A 466 -2.92 4.83 -9.50
CA TYR A 466 -1.98 4.18 -8.56
C TYR A 466 -2.70 3.38 -7.48
N ALA A 467 -3.60 4.02 -6.73
CA ALA A 467 -4.32 3.35 -5.65
C ALA A 467 -5.25 2.21 -6.14
N PRO A 468 -6.06 2.38 -7.21
CA PRO A 468 -6.85 1.29 -7.78
C PRO A 468 -6.02 0.11 -8.25
N THR A 469 -4.86 0.34 -8.89
CA THR A 469 -3.97 -0.72 -9.35
C THR A 469 -3.48 -1.59 -8.19
N ILE A 470 -2.94 -0.98 -7.12
CA ILE A 470 -2.48 -1.71 -5.94
C ILE A 470 -3.63 -2.48 -5.28
N SER A 471 -4.80 -1.85 -5.12
CA SER A 471 -5.99 -2.50 -4.56
C SER A 471 -6.45 -3.68 -5.40
N THR A 472 -6.42 -3.57 -6.72
CA THR A 472 -6.78 -4.66 -7.63
C THR A 472 -5.82 -5.84 -7.47
N LEU A 473 -4.51 -5.61 -7.42
CA LEU A 473 -3.50 -6.65 -7.30
C LEU A 473 -3.54 -7.35 -5.94
N THR A 474 -3.86 -6.62 -4.86
CA THR A 474 -3.85 -7.15 -3.49
C THR A 474 -5.20 -7.76 -3.10
N THR A 475 -6.25 -6.95 -3.02
CA THR A 475 -7.56 -7.37 -2.50
C THR A 475 -8.49 -7.87 -3.59
N GLY A 476 -8.39 -7.35 -4.80
CA GLY A 476 -9.27 -7.69 -5.91
C GLY A 476 -8.93 -9.04 -6.55
N ARG A 477 -7.66 -9.34 -6.76
CA ARG A 477 -7.19 -10.54 -7.50
C ARG A 477 -6.33 -11.48 -6.67
N GLY A 478 -5.70 -11.00 -5.61
CA GLY A 478 -4.82 -11.80 -4.77
C GLY A 478 -3.53 -12.23 -5.47
N TYR A 479 -3.07 -11.47 -6.46
CA TYR A 479 -1.78 -11.73 -7.11
C TYR A 479 -0.60 -11.35 -6.23
N ILE A 480 -0.83 -10.41 -5.35
CA ILE A 480 0.12 -9.89 -4.36
C ILE A 480 -0.55 -9.91 -3.00
N VAL A 481 0.22 -10.19 -1.96
CA VAL A 481 -0.21 -10.05 -0.57
C VAL A 481 0.70 -9.06 0.14
N LYS A 482 0.13 -8.22 1.00
CA LYS A 482 0.92 -7.39 1.92
C LYS A 482 1.24 -8.20 3.16
N GLY A 483 2.52 -8.34 3.47
CA GLY A 483 2.97 -9.16 4.58
C GLY A 483 4.38 -8.83 5.05
N ASP A 484 4.79 -9.55 6.07
CA ASP A 484 6.14 -9.52 6.63
C ASP A 484 6.89 -10.78 6.19
N LYS A 485 8.21 -10.66 5.98
CA LYS A 485 9.12 -11.79 5.84
C LYS A 485 9.93 -11.92 7.12
N GLU A 486 9.88 -13.09 7.71
CA GLU A 486 10.80 -13.46 8.77
C GLU A 486 12.18 -13.65 8.13
N GLY A 487 13.20 -13.00 8.68
CA GLY A 487 14.56 -13.19 8.20
C GLY A 487 15.08 -14.59 8.54
N GLU A 488 16.08 -15.01 7.82
CA GLU A 488 16.88 -16.20 8.12
C GLU A 488 17.81 -15.91 9.30
N LYS A 489 17.77 -16.75 10.30
CA LYS A 489 18.66 -16.65 11.48
C LYS A 489 19.93 -17.45 11.22
N ILE A 490 21.04 -16.75 10.99
CA ILE A 490 22.33 -17.35 10.70
C ILE A 490 23.23 -17.22 11.93
N PRO A 491 23.73 -18.34 12.49
CA PRO A 491 24.73 -18.28 13.55
C PRO A 491 26.04 -17.74 12.98
N VAL A 492 26.62 -16.72 13.63
CA VAL A 492 27.84 -16.06 13.21
C VAL A 492 28.81 -15.90 14.39
N THR A 493 30.10 -15.90 14.11
CA THR A 493 31.14 -15.56 15.09
C THR A 493 31.50 -14.08 14.92
N CYS A 494 31.43 -13.33 16.01
CA CYS A 494 31.88 -11.94 16.06
C CYS A 494 33.08 -11.83 17.00
N LEU A 495 33.97 -10.88 16.70
CA LEU A 495 35.13 -10.61 17.54
C LEU A 495 34.94 -9.27 18.27
N SER A 496 35.46 -9.21 19.47
CA SER A 496 35.61 -7.95 20.20
C SER A 496 36.97 -7.88 20.87
N MET A 497 37.58 -6.69 20.86
CA MET A 497 38.82 -6.44 21.57
C MET A 497 38.63 -5.35 22.62
N LYS A 498 39.00 -5.65 23.84
CA LYS A 498 39.03 -4.70 24.97
C LYS A 498 40.33 -4.91 25.77
N ASN A 499 41.02 -3.83 26.09
CA ASN A 499 42.26 -3.84 26.83
C ASN A 499 43.26 -4.85 26.24
N GLY A 500 43.39 -4.86 24.92
CA GLY A 500 44.32 -5.79 24.21
C GLY A 500 43.87 -7.24 24.17
N LYS A 501 42.78 -7.64 24.82
CA LYS A 501 42.27 -9.00 24.82
C LYS A 501 41.15 -9.19 23.77
N ILE A 502 41.40 -10.07 22.82
CA ILE A 502 40.41 -10.46 21.81
C ILE A 502 39.53 -11.58 22.39
N THR A 503 38.23 -11.44 22.23
CA THR A 503 37.22 -12.41 22.62
C THR A 503 36.31 -12.72 21.46
N GLU A 504 35.96 -13.98 21.30
CA GLU A 504 34.95 -14.43 20.34
C GLU A 504 33.60 -14.53 21.02
N SER A 505 32.56 -14.19 20.28
CA SER A 505 31.18 -14.37 20.72
C SER A 505 30.32 -14.94 19.58
N ALA A 506 29.58 -16.00 19.88
CA ALA A 506 28.55 -16.47 18.96
C ALA A 506 27.35 -15.55 19.04
N LYS A 507 26.94 -15.03 17.89
CA LYS A 507 25.74 -14.21 17.72
C LYS A 507 24.81 -14.86 16.68
N THR A 508 23.59 -14.40 16.62
CA THR A 508 22.67 -14.76 15.54
C THR A 508 22.37 -13.49 14.73
N GLU A 509 22.78 -13.48 13.48
CA GLU A 509 22.41 -12.43 12.54
C GLU A 509 21.10 -12.80 11.85
N THR A 510 20.16 -11.84 11.79
CA THR A 510 18.89 -12.04 11.10
C THR A 510 18.95 -11.34 9.75
N VAL A 511 18.96 -12.13 8.68
CA VAL A 511 19.15 -11.63 7.32
C VAL A 511 17.85 -11.71 6.52
N GLY A 512 17.52 -10.65 5.78
CA GLY A 512 16.36 -10.63 4.88
C GLY A 512 15.01 -10.49 5.59
N ALA A 513 14.99 -10.04 6.86
CA ALA A 513 13.75 -9.68 7.54
C ALA A 513 13.17 -8.39 6.95
N GLU A 514 11.90 -8.41 6.58
CA GLU A 514 11.20 -7.24 6.02
C GLU A 514 9.78 -7.14 6.58
N LYS A 515 9.28 -5.91 6.73
CA LYS A 515 7.93 -5.65 7.26
C LYS A 515 7.08 -4.85 6.28
N GLY A 516 5.79 -5.22 6.16
CA GLY A 516 4.81 -4.46 5.39
C GLY A 516 5.06 -4.43 3.88
N LYS A 517 5.72 -5.45 3.34
CA LYS A 517 6.11 -5.53 1.93
C LYS A 517 5.05 -6.21 1.06
N LEU A 518 5.12 -5.93 -0.23
CA LEU A 518 4.29 -6.54 -1.27
C LEU A 518 4.97 -7.82 -1.75
N LEU A 519 4.35 -8.94 -1.45
CA LEU A 519 4.86 -10.28 -1.77
C LEU A 519 4.05 -10.84 -2.93
N PRO A 520 4.66 -11.24 -4.05
CA PRO A 520 3.91 -11.93 -5.11
C PRO A 520 3.42 -13.28 -4.61
N GLN A 521 2.24 -13.68 -5.06
CA GLN A 521 1.73 -15.03 -4.87
C GLN A 521 2.10 -15.86 -6.09
N GLU A 522 2.14 -17.18 -5.94
CA GLU A 522 2.49 -18.08 -7.04
C GLU A 522 1.66 -17.83 -8.30
N ILE A 523 0.36 -17.59 -8.14
CA ILE A 523 -0.52 -17.26 -9.26
C ILE A 523 -0.12 -15.97 -9.96
N GLY A 524 0.41 -15.00 -9.22
CA GLY A 524 0.96 -13.75 -9.77
C GLY A 524 2.22 -14.00 -10.59
N MET A 525 3.12 -14.88 -10.12
CA MET A 525 4.31 -15.31 -10.86
C MET A 525 3.94 -15.96 -12.19
N ILE A 526 3.05 -16.95 -12.14
CA ILE A 526 2.59 -17.72 -13.32
C ILE A 526 1.90 -16.84 -14.35
N VAL A 527 1.02 -15.93 -13.91
CA VAL A 527 0.33 -14.99 -14.79
C VAL A 527 1.33 -14.04 -15.45
N THR A 528 2.32 -13.56 -14.69
CA THR A 528 3.37 -12.69 -15.23
C THR A 528 4.19 -13.41 -16.29
N ASP A 529 4.65 -14.63 -16.01
CA ASP A 529 5.45 -15.42 -16.95
C ASP A 529 4.70 -15.69 -18.24
N TYR A 530 3.46 -16.12 -18.09
CA TYR A 530 2.63 -16.42 -19.24
C TYR A 530 2.40 -15.19 -20.12
N LEU A 531 2.10 -14.04 -19.49
CA LEU A 531 1.87 -12.79 -20.21
C LEU A 531 3.18 -12.24 -20.82
N VAL A 532 4.30 -12.30 -20.11
CA VAL A 532 5.60 -11.86 -20.65
C VAL A 532 6.03 -12.73 -21.83
N LYS A 533 5.86 -14.06 -21.74
CA LYS A 533 6.19 -14.98 -22.84
C LYS A 533 5.38 -14.71 -24.11
N ASN A 534 4.07 -14.49 -23.97
CA ASN A 534 3.16 -14.42 -25.11
C ASN A 534 2.78 -13.00 -25.55
N PHE A 535 2.88 -12.02 -24.65
CA PHE A 535 2.44 -10.63 -24.85
C PHE A 535 3.51 -9.63 -24.36
N HIS A 536 4.78 -9.90 -24.66
CA HIS A 536 5.92 -9.13 -24.17
C HIS A 536 5.82 -7.61 -24.44
N THR A 537 5.24 -7.23 -25.58
CA THR A 537 5.04 -5.82 -25.95
C THR A 537 4.16 -5.10 -24.93
N ILE A 538 3.00 -5.67 -24.58
CA ILE A 538 2.04 -5.05 -23.65
C ILE A 538 2.57 -5.02 -22.22
N LEU A 539 3.37 -6.03 -21.85
CA LEU A 539 4.03 -6.12 -20.56
C LEU A 539 5.33 -5.30 -20.48
N GLY A 540 5.76 -4.68 -21.61
CA GLY A 540 6.89 -3.76 -21.63
C GLY A 540 6.63 -2.52 -20.78
N TYR A 541 7.61 -2.09 -19.99
CA TYR A 541 7.49 -0.88 -19.19
C TYR A 541 7.30 0.36 -20.07
N ASP A 542 8.05 0.43 -21.17
CA ASP A 542 7.95 1.56 -22.12
C ASP A 542 6.61 1.64 -22.84
N PHE A 543 5.99 0.50 -23.13
CA PHE A 543 4.71 0.46 -23.80
C PHE A 543 3.64 1.22 -23.02
N THR A 544 3.44 0.87 -21.74
CA THR A 544 2.45 1.53 -20.89
C THR A 544 2.74 3.02 -20.72
N ALA A 545 4.01 3.38 -20.55
CA ALA A 545 4.42 4.78 -20.45
C ALA A 545 4.16 5.57 -21.74
N ASN A 546 4.39 4.97 -22.91
CA ASN A 546 4.14 5.62 -24.19
C ASN A 546 2.64 5.79 -24.46
N VAL A 547 1.82 4.79 -24.16
CA VAL A 547 0.36 4.90 -24.25
C VAL A 547 -0.18 6.04 -23.35
N GLU A 548 0.37 6.20 -22.14
CA GLU A 548 -0.02 7.33 -21.27
C GLU A 548 0.35 8.69 -21.89
N LYS A 549 1.52 8.77 -22.55
CA LYS A 549 1.92 9.98 -23.31
C LYS A 549 1.00 10.24 -24.51
N ASP A 550 0.57 9.18 -25.18
CA ASP A 550 -0.36 9.36 -26.31
C ASP A 550 -1.73 9.82 -25.85
N PHE A 551 -2.20 9.37 -24.67
CA PHE A 551 -3.40 9.96 -24.05
C PHE A 551 -3.22 11.43 -23.66
N ASP A 552 -2.01 11.84 -23.25
CA ASP A 552 -1.69 13.24 -22.99
C ASP A 552 -1.76 14.04 -24.31
N LYS A 553 -1.18 13.55 -25.41
CA LYS A 553 -1.29 14.19 -26.74
C LYS A 553 -2.73 14.26 -27.28
N ILE A 554 -3.57 13.25 -26.99
CA ILE A 554 -5.00 13.33 -27.33
C ILE A 554 -5.66 14.46 -26.54
N ALA A 555 -5.35 14.60 -25.26
CA ALA A 555 -5.86 15.68 -24.42
C ALA A 555 -5.42 17.08 -24.90
N ASP A 556 -4.22 17.18 -25.48
CA ASP A 556 -3.68 18.40 -26.10
C ASP A 556 -4.26 18.66 -27.52
N GLY A 557 -4.98 17.70 -28.09
CA GLY A 557 -5.54 17.77 -29.46
C GLY A 557 -4.55 17.39 -30.57
N ASP A 558 -3.38 16.88 -30.23
CA ASP A 558 -2.32 16.50 -31.18
C ASP A 558 -2.56 15.15 -31.85
N LEU A 559 -3.33 14.26 -31.23
CA LEU A 559 -3.66 12.92 -31.76
C LEU A 559 -5.16 12.65 -31.74
N VAL A 560 -5.59 11.87 -32.73
CA VAL A 560 -6.97 11.39 -32.85
C VAL A 560 -7.10 10.06 -32.12
N TRP A 561 -8.01 9.98 -31.13
CA TRP A 561 -8.09 8.90 -30.17
C TRP A 561 -8.35 7.52 -30.80
N ASN A 562 -9.29 7.41 -31.75
CA ASN A 562 -9.64 6.13 -32.36
C ASN A 562 -8.54 5.59 -33.28
N LYS A 563 -7.69 6.44 -33.85
CA LYS A 563 -6.51 6.01 -34.60
C LYS A 563 -5.48 5.39 -33.67
N VAL A 564 -5.22 5.99 -32.52
CA VAL A 564 -4.32 5.40 -31.51
C VAL A 564 -4.81 4.02 -31.07
N ILE A 565 -6.13 3.85 -30.89
CA ILE A 565 -6.73 2.57 -30.52
C ILE A 565 -6.59 1.55 -31.68
N SER A 566 -6.85 1.95 -32.92
CA SER A 566 -6.74 1.09 -34.09
C SER A 566 -5.32 0.59 -34.31
N ASP A 567 -4.32 1.47 -34.22
CA ASP A 567 -2.91 1.16 -34.40
C ASP A 567 -2.42 0.12 -33.34
N PHE A 568 -2.99 0.19 -32.13
CA PHE A 568 -2.72 -0.81 -31.08
C PHE A 568 -3.49 -2.13 -31.28
N TYR A 569 -4.80 -2.05 -31.56
CA TYR A 569 -5.71 -3.19 -31.49
C TYR A 569 -5.41 -4.26 -32.53
N SER A 570 -5.15 -3.89 -33.77
CA SER A 570 -4.97 -4.83 -34.87
C SER A 570 -3.85 -5.87 -34.60
N PRO A 571 -2.61 -5.48 -34.29
CA PRO A 571 -1.56 -6.46 -33.97
C PRO A 571 -1.81 -7.22 -32.66
N PHE A 572 -2.46 -6.56 -31.69
CA PHE A 572 -2.79 -7.17 -30.41
C PHE A 572 -3.83 -8.27 -30.54
N HIS A 573 -4.93 -8.02 -31.23
CA HIS A 573 -6.00 -8.99 -31.47
C HIS A 573 -5.50 -10.21 -32.23
N HIS A 574 -4.72 -10.00 -33.29
CA HIS A 574 -4.10 -11.12 -34.05
C HIS A 574 -3.24 -12.02 -33.14
N LYS A 575 -2.47 -11.41 -32.22
CA LYS A 575 -1.67 -12.18 -31.26
C LYS A 575 -2.53 -12.95 -30.25
N VAL A 576 -3.65 -12.38 -29.83
CA VAL A 576 -4.62 -13.07 -28.95
C VAL A 576 -5.20 -14.30 -29.67
N GLU A 577 -5.60 -14.18 -30.96
CA GLU A 577 -6.11 -15.29 -31.74
C GLU A 577 -5.08 -16.39 -31.92
N GLU A 578 -3.82 -16.02 -32.23
CA GLU A 578 -2.70 -16.97 -32.34
C GLU A 578 -2.55 -17.79 -31.05
N VAL A 579 -2.48 -17.11 -29.92
CA VAL A 579 -2.30 -17.75 -28.60
C VAL A 579 -3.51 -18.59 -28.20
N LEU A 580 -4.73 -18.19 -28.55
CA LEU A 580 -5.93 -18.99 -28.30
C LEU A 580 -6.02 -20.23 -29.20
N GLY A 581 -5.47 -20.16 -30.40
CA GLY A 581 -5.38 -21.29 -31.36
C GLY A 581 -4.43 -22.40 -30.92
N ASP A 582 -3.41 -22.08 -30.13
CA ASP A 582 -2.51 -23.04 -29.53
C ASP A 582 -3.25 -23.94 -28.53
N LYS A 583 -2.96 -25.25 -28.50
CA LYS A 583 -3.58 -26.23 -27.58
C LYS A 583 -2.77 -26.47 -26.31
N GLU A 584 -1.58 -25.91 -26.19
CA GLU A 584 -0.74 -26.11 -25.02
C GLU A 584 -1.32 -25.42 -23.76
N TYR A 585 -1.36 -26.19 -22.67
CA TYR A 585 -1.63 -25.65 -21.32
C TYR A 585 -0.32 -25.29 -20.63
N ASN A 586 -0.33 -24.25 -19.83
CA ASN A 586 0.82 -23.86 -19.04
C ASN A 586 0.97 -24.78 -17.81
N HIS A 587 1.81 -25.82 -17.93
CA HIS A 587 2.15 -26.72 -16.83
C HIS A 587 3.39 -26.20 -16.10
N VAL A 588 3.20 -25.79 -14.84
CA VAL A 588 4.31 -25.39 -13.98
C VAL A 588 4.64 -26.56 -13.05
N SER A 589 5.86 -27.08 -13.15
CA SER A 589 6.37 -28.11 -12.26
C SER A 589 7.87 -27.97 -12.05
N ARG A 590 8.34 -28.22 -10.83
CA ARG A 590 9.77 -28.26 -10.46
C ARG A 590 10.04 -29.44 -9.56
N GLU A 591 10.99 -30.28 -9.94
CA GLU A 591 11.51 -31.35 -9.09
C GLU A 591 12.39 -30.75 -7.98
N LEU A 592 12.15 -31.14 -6.76
CA LEU A 592 12.87 -30.65 -5.59
C LEU A 592 13.93 -31.64 -5.11
N GLY A 593 13.70 -32.94 -5.31
CA GLY A 593 14.56 -34.01 -4.86
C GLY A 593 13.81 -35.05 -4.00
N LYS A 594 14.56 -35.96 -3.41
CA LYS A 594 13.99 -37.04 -2.57
C LYS A 594 13.82 -36.57 -1.12
N ASP A 595 12.65 -36.84 -0.55
CA ASP A 595 12.38 -36.57 0.89
C ASP A 595 13.36 -37.33 1.75
N PRO A 596 14.11 -36.67 2.65
CA PRO A 596 15.08 -37.34 3.52
C PRO A 596 14.47 -38.38 4.47
N SER A 597 13.15 -38.32 4.70
CA SER A 597 12.46 -39.19 5.66
C SER A 597 12.11 -40.59 5.11
N ASP A 598 11.78 -40.69 3.82
CA ASP A 598 11.29 -41.91 3.18
C ASP A 598 11.82 -42.17 1.76
N GLY A 599 12.58 -41.23 1.19
CA GLY A 599 13.19 -41.34 -0.13
C GLY A 599 12.24 -41.06 -1.32
N GLU A 600 10.99 -40.70 -1.06
CA GLU A 600 10.01 -40.38 -2.09
C GLU A 600 10.32 -39.03 -2.79
N MET A 601 10.07 -38.95 -4.09
CA MET A 601 10.33 -37.72 -4.88
C MET A 601 9.32 -36.64 -4.52
N LEU A 602 9.81 -35.44 -4.22
CA LEU A 602 9.02 -34.22 -4.02
C LEU A 602 9.05 -33.38 -5.29
N VAL A 603 7.87 -33.03 -5.80
CA VAL A 603 7.71 -32.19 -6.99
C VAL A 603 6.74 -31.07 -6.66
N ALA A 604 7.20 -29.82 -6.80
CA ALA A 604 6.35 -28.65 -6.69
C ALA A 604 5.58 -28.44 -7.99
N LYS A 605 4.25 -28.26 -7.91
CA LYS A 605 3.36 -28.17 -9.05
C LYS A 605 2.30 -27.09 -8.83
N PHE A 606 1.76 -26.56 -9.94
CA PHE A 606 0.58 -25.73 -9.91
C PHE A 606 -0.63 -26.49 -10.46
N GLY A 607 -1.73 -26.49 -9.73
CA GLY A 607 -2.97 -27.18 -10.08
C GLY A 607 -4.21 -26.32 -9.95
N GLN A 608 -5.37 -26.91 -10.21
CA GLN A 608 -6.68 -26.23 -10.17
C GLN A 608 -6.98 -25.52 -8.84
N TYR A 609 -6.41 -26.02 -7.74
CA TYR A 609 -6.62 -25.49 -6.39
C TYR A 609 -5.43 -24.65 -5.88
N GLY A 610 -4.49 -24.31 -6.76
CA GLY A 610 -3.30 -23.53 -6.45
C GLY A 610 -2.01 -24.36 -6.38
N PRO A 611 -0.91 -23.78 -5.83
CA PRO A 611 0.38 -24.44 -5.77
C PRO A 611 0.40 -25.53 -4.70
N TYR A 612 1.02 -26.66 -5.01
CA TYR A 612 1.13 -27.82 -4.13
C TYR A 612 2.43 -28.60 -4.35
N ILE A 613 2.86 -29.35 -3.35
CA ILE A 613 3.90 -30.35 -3.47
C ILE A 613 3.23 -31.71 -3.64
N GLN A 614 3.65 -32.43 -4.65
CA GLN A 614 3.35 -33.85 -4.81
C GLN A 614 4.51 -34.66 -4.25
N LYS A 615 4.21 -35.66 -3.40
CA LYS A 615 5.16 -36.62 -2.85
C LYS A 615 4.85 -37.99 -3.45
N GLY A 616 5.86 -38.58 -4.09
CA GLY A 616 5.77 -39.86 -4.79
C GLY A 616 5.07 -39.77 -6.15
N ASP A 617 5.27 -40.80 -6.97
CA ASP A 617 4.69 -40.96 -8.30
C ASP A 617 3.80 -42.21 -8.46
N GLY A 618 3.79 -43.09 -7.44
CA GLY A 618 3.05 -44.35 -7.39
C GLY A 618 1.55 -44.20 -7.09
N GLU A 619 0.89 -45.29 -6.72
CA GLU A 619 -0.55 -45.32 -6.39
C GLU A 619 -0.90 -44.53 -5.12
N LYS A 620 0.05 -44.31 -4.21
CA LYS A 620 -0.15 -43.59 -2.93
C LYS A 620 0.46 -42.19 -2.96
N LYS A 621 0.12 -41.38 -3.98
CA LYS A 621 0.54 -39.97 -4.03
C LYS A 621 -0.01 -39.18 -2.87
N GLN A 622 0.84 -38.39 -2.21
CA GLN A 622 0.44 -37.44 -1.20
C GLN A 622 0.57 -36.00 -1.74
N TYR A 623 -0.27 -35.10 -1.22
CA TYR A 623 -0.30 -33.71 -1.68
C TYR A 623 -0.33 -32.77 -0.47
N ALA A 624 0.48 -31.72 -0.53
CA ALA A 624 0.48 -30.65 0.46
C ALA A 624 0.48 -29.30 -0.23
N HIS A 625 -0.40 -28.38 0.19
CA HIS A 625 -0.43 -27.02 -0.37
C HIS A 625 0.72 -26.18 0.17
N LEU A 626 1.28 -25.33 -0.68
CA LEU A 626 2.26 -24.33 -0.25
C LEU A 626 1.61 -23.35 0.74
N ALA A 627 2.41 -22.90 1.71
CA ALA A 627 1.98 -21.85 2.62
C ALA A 627 1.95 -20.47 1.90
N PRO A 628 1.14 -19.51 2.38
CA PRO A 628 1.16 -18.15 1.86
C PRO A 628 2.58 -17.57 1.87
N GLY A 629 3.03 -17.05 0.72
CA GLY A 629 4.36 -16.50 0.56
C GLY A 629 5.47 -17.52 0.25
N GLN A 630 5.16 -18.82 0.15
CA GLN A 630 6.04 -19.83 -0.47
C GLN A 630 5.75 -19.88 -1.97
N LEU A 631 6.80 -19.99 -2.78
CA LEU A 631 6.73 -20.02 -4.23
C LEU A 631 7.33 -21.33 -4.75
N ILE A 632 6.77 -21.87 -5.83
CA ILE A 632 7.32 -23.05 -6.53
C ILE A 632 8.79 -22.81 -6.90
N GLU A 633 9.09 -21.58 -7.33
CA GLU A 633 10.43 -21.20 -7.81
C GLU A 633 11.50 -21.21 -6.70
N SER A 634 11.14 -20.91 -5.44
CA SER A 634 12.09 -20.72 -4.35
C SER A 634 11.99 -21.72 -3.20
N ILE A 635 10.92 -22.53 -3.13
CA ILE A 635 10.77 -23.51 -2.03
C ILE A 635 11.91 -24.52 -2.03
N THR A 636 12.53 -24.74 -0.88
CA THR A 636 13.62 -25.73 -0.73
C THR A 636 13.05 -27.14 -0.49
N LEU A 637 13.91 -28.15 -0.67
CA LEU A 637 13.55 -29.55 -0.38
C LEU A 637 13.12 -29.73 1.09
N GLU A 638 13.86 -29.10 2.03
CA GLU A 638 13.56 -29.18 3.44
C GLU A 638 12.25 -28.50 3.81
N GLU A 639 11.97 -27.34 3.20
CA GLU A 639 10.68 -26.63 3.39
C GLU A 639 9.50 -27.46 2.86
N ALA A 640 9.67 -28.07 1.69
CA ALA A 640 8.65 -28.91 1.07
C ALA A 640 8.39 -30.18 1.90
N ALA A 641 9.43 -30.84 2.40
CA ALA A 641 9.31 -32.01 3.29
C ALA A 641 8.55 -31.68 4.58
N LYS A 642 8.79 -30.50 5.17
CA LYS A 642 8.07 -30.03 6.36
C LYS A 642 6.56 -29.92 6.18
N LEU A 643 6.08 -29.70 4.95
CA LEU A 643 4.64 -29.59 4.67
C LEU A 643 3.90 -30.92 4.89
N PHE A 644 4.62 -32.06 4.81
CA PHE A 644 4.08 -33.40 5.04
C PHE A 644 4.17 -33.87 6.51
N LEU A 645 4.78 -33.07 7.39
CA LEU A 645 4.80 -33.34 8.82
C LEU A 645 3.44 -33.08 9.50
N LEU A 646 2.51 -32.48 8.82
CA LEU A 646 1.14 -32.29 9.28
C LEU A 646 0.19 -33.23 8.53
N PRO A 647 -0.83 -33.80 9.18
CA PRO A 647 -1.23 -33.60 10.59
C PRO A 647 -0.27 -34.27 11.57
N LYS A 648 0.05 -33.60 12.69
CA LYS A 648 0.96 -34.12 13.74
C LYS A 648 0.18 -34.41 15.01
N VAL A 649 0.32 -35.61 15.53
CA VAL A 649 -0.19 -35.98 16.86
C VAL A 649 0.73 -35.31 17.90
N ILE A 650 0.18 -34.42 18.69
CA ILE A 650 0.91 -33.66 19.72
C ILE A 650 0.93 -34.46 21.04
N GLY A 651 -0.16 -35.16 21.34
CA GLY A 651 -0.33 -35.96 22.54
C GLY A 651 -1.77 -36.34 22.75
N GLN A 652 -2.12 -36.79 23.97
CA GLN A 652 -3.52 -37.11 24.33
C GLN A 652 -4.02 -36.20 25.44
N TYR A 653 -5.27 -35.82 25.36
CA TYR A 653 -6.00 -35.14 26.42
C TYR A 653 -7.33 -35.85 26.67
N ASN A 654 -7.59 -36.24 27.92
CA ASN A 654 -8.77 -37.04 28.31
C ASN A 654 -8.91 -38.35 27.50
N GLY A 655 -7.81 -38.98 27.11
CA GLY A 655 -7.80 -40.22 26.32
C GLY A 655 -8.09 -40.06 24.85
N ILE A 656 -8.19 -38.79 24.33
CA ILE A 656 -8.41 -38.47 22.94
C ILE A 656 -7.16 -37.84 22.35
N ASP A 657 -6.79 -38.27 21.16
CA ASP A 657 -5.64 -37.70 20.44
C ASP A 657 -5.86 -36.24 20.09
N VAL A 658 -4.87 -35.41 20.38
CA VAL A 658 -4.82 -34.00 19.98
C VAL A 658 -3.92 -33.90 18.77
N ILE A 659 -4.51 -33.62 17.63
CA ILE A 659 -3.81 -33.58 16.34
C ILE A 659 -3.75 -32.12 15.84
N ALA A 660 -2.55 -31.58 15.75
CA ALA A 660 -2.34 -30.26 15.14
C ALA A 660 -2.28 -30.37 13.62
N THR A 661 -2.98 -29.48 12.95
CA THR A 661 -3.03 -29.45 11.48
C THR A 661 -3.31 -28.04 10.97
N LYS A 662 -3.30 -27.87 9.66
CA LYS A 662 -3.58 -26.58 9.00
C LYS A 662 -4.69 -26.74 7.97
N GLY A 663 -5.65 -25.84 7.98
CA GLY A 663 -6.76 -25.83 7.04
C GLY A 663 -6.89 -24.48 6.30
N ARG A 664 -7.93 -24.37 5.46
CA ARG A 664 -8.24 -23.17 4.68
C ARG A 664 -8.33 -21.87 5.51
N PHE A 665 -8.75 -22.01 6.78
CA PHE A 665 -8.97 -20.86 7.68
C PHE A 665 -7.81 -20.61 8.66
N GLY A 666 -6.73 -21.39 8.55
CA GLY A 666 -5.56 -21.29 9.41
C GLY A 666 -5.24 -22.58 10.18
N PRO A 667 -4.31 -22.55 11.16
CA PRO A 667 -3.97 -23.69 11.99
C PRO A 667 -5.12 -24.04 12.93
N TYR A 668 -5.35 -25.35 13.14
CA TYR A 668 -6.38 -25.84 14.04
C TYR A 668 -5.99 -27.21 14.63
N LEU A 669 -6.64 -27.56 15.72
CA LEU A 669 -6.52 -28.87 16.35
C LEU A 669 -7.74 -29.72 15.98
N LYS A 670 -7.49 -31.00 15.67
CA LYS A 670 -8.54 -32.03 15.70
C LYS A 670 -8.50 -32.68 17.08
N TYR A 671 -9.64 -32.65 17.76
CA TYR A 671 -9.83 -33.24 19.07
C TYR A 671 -11.14 -34.05 19.08
N GLY A 672 -11.03 -35.34 18.87
CA GLY A 672 -12.18 -36.20 18.56
C GLY A 672 -12.88 -35.71 17.26
N GLU A 673 -14.18 -35.46 17.35
CA GLU A 673 -14.96 -34.92 16.23
C GLU A 673 -14.92 -33.38 16.14
N LYS A 674 -14.28 -32.70 17.11
CA LYS A 674 -14.21 -31.24 17.17
C LYS A 674 -12.98 -30.69 16.46
N ASN A 675 -13.18 -29.55 15.77
CA ASN A 675 -12.08 -28.73 15.24
C ASN A 675 -11.94 -27.45 16.08
N VAL A 676 -10.80 -27.26 16.70
CA VAL A 676 -10.50 -26.10 17.56
C VAL A 676 -9.49 -25.20 16.84
N SER A 677 -9.89 -23.97 16.49
CA SER A 677 -8.99 -23.02 15.81
C SER A 677 -7.88 -22.55 16.73
N LEU A 678 -6.67 -22.56 16.24
CA LEU A 678 -5.51 -21.92 16.90
C LEU A 678 -5.44 -20.43 16.48
N PRO A 679 -4.79 -19.56 17.28
CA PRO A 679 -4.56 -18.16 16.93
C PRO A 679 -3.89 -18.04 15.57
N ARG A 680 -4.21 -16.99 14.82
CA ARG A 680 -3.55 -16.72 13.53
C ARG A 680 -2.08 -16.45 13.74
N GLY A 681 -1.22 -17.09 12.94
CA GLY A 681 0.23 -17.01 13.08
C GLY A 681 0.86 -18.09 13.94
N THR A 682 0.08 -18.95 14.61
CA THR A 682 0.61 -20.10 15.34
C THR A 682 1.17 -21.13 14.36
N ASP A 683 2.40 -21.58 14.58
CA ASP A 683 3.01 -22.70 13.85
C ASP A 683 2.55 -24.03 14.47
N PRO A 684 1.72 -24.83 13.78
CA PRO A 684 1.17 -26.07 14.32
C PRO A 684 2.22 -27.15 14.58
N LEU A 685 3.44 -27.02 14.04
CA LEU A 685 4.56 -27.92 14.30
C LEU A 685 5.25 -27.67 15.65
N LYS A 686 5.11 -26.44 16.18
CA LYS A 686 5.78 -25.97 17.41
C LYS A 686 4.87 -25.89 18.63
N VAL A 687 3.54 -26.11 18.46
CA VAL A 687 2.61 -26.07 19.58
C VAL A 687 2.92 -27.20 20.58
N THR A 688 2.86 -26.86 21.86
CA THR A 688 2.99 -27.83 22.96
C THR A 688 1.61 -28.43 23.29
N LEU A 689 1.61 -29.56 24.01
CA LEU A 689 0.35 -30.13 24.47
C LEU A 689 -0.42 -29.18 25.40
N GLU A 690 0.32 -28.42 26.22
CA GLU A 690 -0.25 -27.41 27.12
C GLU A 690 -0.98 -26.30 26.36
N ASP A 691 -0.37 -25.77 25.29
CA ASP A 691 -1.00 -24.79 24.42
C ASP A 691 -2.28 -25.35 23.78
N CYS A 692 -2.23 -26.61 23.36
CA CYS A 692 -3.38 -27.28 22.76
C CYS A 692 -4.53 -27.46 23.76
N ILE A 693 -4.23 -27.89 24.99
CA ILE A 693 -5.20 -28.06 26.08
C ILE A 693 -5.84 -26.70 26.42
N ALA A 694 -5.04 -25.63 26.52
CA ALA A 694 -5.54 -24.29 26.76
C ALA A 694 -6.54 -23.86 25.66
N ALA A 695 -6.21 -24.08 24.39
CA ALA A 695 -7.07 -23.75 23.26
C ALA A 695 -8.37 -24.58 23.24
N ILE A 696 -8.28 -25.87 23.56
CA ILE A 696 -9.44 -26.77 23.68
C ILE A 696 -10.38 -26.30 24.79
N THR A 697 -9.84 -26.04 25.98
CA THR A 697 -10.59 -25.59 27.16
C THR A 697 -11.25 -24.23 26.88
N GLU A 698 -10.57 -23.29 26.25
CA GLU A 698 -11.15 -22.01 25.84
C GLU A 698 -12.32 -22.19 24.85
N SER A 699 -12.16 -23.10 23.90
CA SER A 699 -13.20 -23.43 22.92
C SER A 699 -14.42 -24.08 23.59
N GLU A 700 -14.22 -24.97 24.53
CA GLU A 700 -15.27 -25.63 25.31
C GLU A 700 -16.01 -24.61 26.20
N ASN A 701 -15.29 -23.72 26.87
CA ASN A 701 -15.88 -22.62 27.63
C ASN A 701 -16.73 -21.69 26.77
N LYS A 702 -16.27 -21.38 25.55
CA LYS A 702 -17.06 -20.59 24.57
C LYS A 702 -18.32 -21.32 24.10
N THR A 703 -18.28 -22.63 24.00
CA THR A 703 -19.43 -23.47 23.62
C THR A 703 -20.39 -23.58 24.78
N ALA A 704 -19.90 -23.79 26.00
CA ALA A 704 -20.70 -23.80 27.23
C ALA A 704 -21.43 -22.47 27.48
N ALA A 705 -20.83 -21.35 27.09
CA ALA A 705 -21.44 -20.01 27.18
C ALA A 705 -22.69 -19.84 26.29
N ASN A 706 -22.91 -20.67 25.28
CA ASN A 706 -24.08 -20.64 24.40
C ASN A 706 -25.01 -21.85 24.61
N THR A 707 -24.97 -22.50 25.79
CA THR A 707 -25.77 -23.70 26.09
C THR A 707 -27.20 -23.27 26.44
N ILE A 708 -28.20 -24.02 25.95
CA ILE A 708 -29.61 -23.87 26.36
C ILE A 708 -29.71 -24.27 27.82
N MET A 709 -30.11 -23.34 28.68
CA MET A 709 -30.28 -23.54 30.11
C MET A 709 -31.67 -24.09 30.45
N ALA A 710 -32.70 -23.68 29.70
CA ALA A 710 -34.06 -24.19 29.79
C ALA A 710 -34.80 -24.01 28.44
N GLU A 711 -35.72 -24.92 28.15
CA GLU A 711 -36.50 -24.90 26.91
C GLU A 711 -37.97 -25.20 27.21
N TYR A 712 -38.87 -24.36 26.72
CA TYR A 712 -40.33 -24.51 26.77
C TYR A 712 -40.82 -24.71 25.34
N LYS A 713 -40.97 -26.00 24.93
CA LYS A 713 -41.20 -26.41 23.53
C LYS A 713 -42.56 -25.94 23.01
N ASP A 714 -43.60 -25.93 23.86
CA ASP A 714 -44.95 -25.56 23.47
C ASP A 714 -45.12 -24.06 23.13
N SER A 715 -44.16 -23.22 23.57
CA SER A 715 -44.16 -21.77 23.33
C SER A 715 -42.97 -21.25 22.55
N ASP A 716 -42.12 -22.14 22.01
CA ASP A 716 -40.88 -21.77 21.29
C ASP A 716 -39.98 -20.81 22.09
N ILE A 717 -39.89 -21.01 23.42
CA ILE A 717 -39.07 -20.20 24.31
C ILE A 717 -37.86 -21.00 24.76
N GLN A 718 -36.66 -20.47 24.53
CA GLN A 718 -35.39 -21.00 24.99
C GLN A 718 -34.64 -19.96 25.85
N ILE A 719 -34.16 -20.37 27.02
CA ILE A 719 -33.24 -19.58 27.83
C ILE A 719 -31.84 -20.04 27.49
N ILE A 720 -31.03 -19.13 26.94
CA ILE A 720 -29.69 -19.42 26.44
C ILE A 720 -28.69 -18.62 27.24
N ASN A 721 -27.64 -19.31 27.71
CA ASN A 721 -26.50 -18.62 28.33
C ASN A 721 -25.64 -18.00 27.24
N GLY A 722 -25.67 -16.68 27.06
CA GLY A 722 -24.94 -15.94 26.03
C GLY A 722 -23.68 -15.28 26.55
N ARG A 723 -22.84 -14.81 25.63
CA ARG A 723 -21.56 -14.13 25.92
C ARG A 723 -21.68 -12.92 26.88
N TYR A 724 -22.86 -12.28 26.90
CA TYR A 724 -23.13 -11.11 27.73
C TYR A 724 -24.11 -11.39 28.87
N GLY A 725 -24.31 -12.67 29.21
CA GLY A 725 -25.21 -13.18 30.19
C GLY A 725 -26.45 -13.91 29.58
N PRO A 726 -27.28 -14.53 30.41
CA PRO A 726 -28.44 -15.27 29.96
C PRO A 726 -29.46 -14.38 29.26
N TYR A 727 -30.12 -14.91 28.21
CA TYR A 727 -31.16 -14.24 27.46
C TYR A 727 -32.28 -15.23 27.02
N ILE A 728 -33.45 -14.71 26.78
CA ILE A 728 -34.57 -15.48 26.26
C ILE A 728 -34.56 -15.38 24.72
N LYS A 729 -34.66 -16.54 24.05
CA LYS A 729 -34.86 -16.61 22.60
C LYS A 729 -36.28 -17.11 22.34
N HIS A 730 -37.05 -16.34 21.56
CA HIS A 730 -38.41 -16.65 21.15
C HIS A 730 -38.67 -16.12 19.73
N ASP A 731 -39.29 -16.93 18.87
CA ASP A 731 -39.62 -16.61 17.47
C ASP A 731 -38.40 -15.99 16.71
N GLY A 732 -37.22 -16.59 16.90
CA GLY A 732 -35.98 -16.14 16.25
C GLY A 732 -35.40 -14.78 16.75
N LYS A 733 -36.03 -14.16 17.78
CA LYS A 733 -35.63 -12.90 18.41
C LYS A 733 -35.03 -13.16 19.79
N ASN A 734 -34.11 -12.27 20.23
CA ASN A 734 -33.47 -12.38 21.54
C ASN A 734 -34.00 -11.28 22.47
N PHE A 735 -34.38 -11.66 23.70
CA PHE A 735 -34.87 -10.75 24.73
C PHE A 735 -33.93 -10.79 25.93
N LYS A 736 -33.65 -9.64 26.50
CA LYS A 736 -32.73 -9.53 27.63
C LYS A 736 -33.45 -9.81 28.93
N ILE A 737 -32.88 -10.67 29.75
CA ILE A 737 -33.40 -10.92 31.09
C ILE A 737 -33.05 -9.71 31.99
N PRO A 738 -34.02 -9.15 32.77
CA PRO A 738 -33.74 -8.03 33.66
C PRO A 738 -32.65 -8.37 34.70
N LYS A 739 -31.81 -7.38 35.03
CA LYS A 739 -30.74 -7.54 36.02
C LYS A 739 -31.32 -7.91 37.40
N GLY A 740 -30.77 -8.95 38.03
CA GLY A 740 -31.24 -9.44 39.34
C GLY A 740 -32.25 -10.55 39.29
N THR A 741 -32.69 -11.00 38.10
CA THR A 741 -33.56 -12.17 37.95
C THR A 741 -32.72 -13.45 37.93
N GLU A 742 -32.93 -14.35 38.88
CA GLU A 742 -32.29 -15.67 38.86
C GLU A 742 -32.89 -16.54 37.75
N VAL A 743 -32.04 -17.07 36.89
CA VAL A 743 -32.42 -17.88 35.71
C VAL A 743 -33.22 -19.13 36.15
N SER A 744 -32.90 -19.72 37.28
CA SER A 744 -33.57 -20.86 37.88
C SER A 744 -35.02 -20.57 38.29
N SER A 745 -35.40 -19.30 38.47
CA SER A 745 -36.74 -18.86 38.83
C SER A 745 -37.64 -18.47 37.64
N LEU A 746 -37.11 -18.54 36.41
CA LEU A 746 -37.84 -18.19 35.21
C LEU A 746 -38.72 -19.34 34.76
N THR A 747 -40.01 -19.25 35.06
CA THR A 747 -41.05 -20.11 34.50
C THR A 747 -41.45 -19.63 33.10
N GLU A 748 -42.14 -20.48 32.35
CA GLU A 748 -42.66 -20.14 31.02
C GLU A 748 -43.51 -18.83 31.03
N GLU A 749 -44.36 -18.68 32.06
CA GLU A 749 -45.18 -17.49 32.23
C GLU A 749 -44.36 -16.22 32.43
N LYS A 750 -43.32 -16.28 33.27
CA LYS A 750 -42.41 -15.16 33.46
C LYS A 750 -41.59 -14.83 32.22
N CYS A 751 -41.23 -15.84 31.43
CA CYS A 751 -40.60 -15.61 30.13
C CYS A 751 -41.52 -14.89 29.15
N LYS A 752 -42.80 -15.28 29.08
CA LYS A 752 -43.82 -14.61 28.27
C LYS A 752 -44.06 -13.18 28.72
N GLU A 753 -44.04 -12.91 30.01
CA GLU A 753 -44.16 -11.54 30.57
C GLU A 753 -42.95 -10.68 30.17
N ILE A 754 -41.73 -11.20 30.30
CA ILE A 754 -40.52 -10.51 29.87
C ILE A 754 -40.53 -10.22 28.36
N ILE A 755 -40.97 -11.17 27.55
CA ILE A 755 -41.06 -11.01 26.08
C ILE A 755 -42.11 -9.93 25.72
N SER A 756 -43.25 -9.88 26.44
CA SER A 756 -44.28 -8.88 26.17
C SER A 756 -43.91 -7.46 26.60
N THR A 757 -43.05 -7.32 27.61
CA THR A 757 -42.64 -6.03 28.19
C THR A 757 -41.29 -5.52 27.68
N SER A 758 -40.56 -6.30 26.91
CA SER A 758 -39.19 -5.95 26.44
C SER A 758 -39.13 -5.83 24.91
N GLU A 759 -38.40 -4.85 24.39
CA GLU A 759 -38.06 -4.82 22.96
C GLU A 759 -36.99 -5.85 22.63
N PRO A 760 -37.10 -6.56 21.48
CA PRO A 760 -36.08 -7.50 21.06
C PRO A 760 -34.76 -6.78 20.76
N THR A 761 -33.67 -7.33 21.25
CA THR A 761 -32.32 -6.82 20.96
C THR A 761 -32.03 -6.89 19.47
N LYS A 762 -31.73 -5.74 18.82
CA LYS A 762 -31.37 -5.66 17.40
C LYS A 762 -30.16 -6.54 17.13
N ARG A 763 -30.32 -7.51 16.21
CA ARG A 763 -29.19 -8.32 15.71
C ARG A 763 -28.14 -7.42 15.08
N GLY A 764 -26.92 -7.45 15.56
CA GLY A 764 -25.76 -6.97 14.84
C GLY A 764 -25.65 -7.71 13.50
N PHE A 765 -25.36 -6.97 12.45
CA PHE A 765 -25.19 -7.30 11.03
C PHE A 765 -25.15 -8.78 10.65
N LYS A 766 -26.17 -9.24 9.93
CA LYS A 766 -26.14 -10.48 9.16
C LYS A 766 -25.09 -10.37 8.04
N ARG A 767 -24.06 -11.18 8.08
CA ARG A 767 -23.27 -11.53 6.90
C ARG A 767 -24.23 -12.16 5.87
N LYS A 768 -24.41 -11.50 4.72
CA LYS A 768 -25.06 -12.11 3.56
C LYS A 768 -24.24 -13.31 3.12
N THR A 769 -24.73 -14.50 3.36
CA THR A 769 -24.33 -15.70 2.63
C THR A 769 -24.89 -15.57 1.22
N SER A 770 -24.00 -15.39 0.26
CA SER A 770 -24.36 -15.52 -1.16
C SER A 770 -24.53 -17.00 -1.47
N THR A 771 -25.77 -17.41 -1.66
CA THR A 771 -26.11 -18.68 -2.32
C THR A 771 -26.21 -18.42 -3.81
N LYS A 772 -25.43 -19.19 -4.57
CA LYS A 772 -25.35 -19.43 -6.03
C LYS A 772 -24.76 -18.32 -6.90
#